data_53ff8c325140d7a40c8112728a42cc66
#
_entry.id   53ff8c325140d7a40c8112728a42cc66
#
_cell.length_a   1.000
_cell.length_b   1.000
_cell.length_c   1.000
_cell.angle_alpha   90.00
_cell.angle_beta   90.00
_cell.angle_gamma   90.00
#
_symmetry.space_group_name_H-M   'P 1'
#
loop_
_entity.id
_entity.type
_entity.pdbx_description
1 polymer ?
#
loop_
_entity_poly.entity_id
_entity_poly.type
_entity_poly.pdbx_seq_one_letter_code
_entity_poly.pdbx_strand_id
1 'polypeptide(L)'
;MRSSMKNKTKLRRRSFLPQFMTCIGGLCMAKAQYNADSITVLEGLEAVRKRPGMYIGGVGTKGLNHLIYEIVDNAVDEHLAGFCTEITVTLEADGSCTVKDNGRGIPVEMHKKGVSAERVVLSTLHAGGKFDNTSYKTSGGLHGVGSSVVNALSDRMKVKISRDGKVYYDEYEKGHPVIELKDGLLPVIGKSKETGTEINFLPDPTIFEKTKFKAEWLKSRLHESAYLNPNLALHYVNKRAGEEEMITYHEPDGIIAYVRELNNGKEPVHEPVYFKGSVDQIEVEVAFQFVDAFEENILGFCNNIFTQEGGTHLVGFKTKFTQLINSYARELGILKEKDSNFTGADTRNGMTAVVAVKHPDPIFEGQTKTKLASADATKAVFTMTGDELERFFDRNLDTLKAIIACAEKSAKIRKAEEKAKTNMLSKSKFSFDSNGKLANCESRDPSKCEIFIVEGDSAGGSAKMGRNRQFQAILPIRGKILNVEKASMDKVLANAEIKTMINAFGCGFSEGYGNDFDITKLKYDKIVLMTDADVDGSHIDTLLLTFLYRFMPELIYDGHVYIAMPPLYKVVPKRGEERYLYDDKALEEYKKSHAGDFTLQRYKGLGEMDADQLWETTLNPENRVLKRVEIEDARMASEVTELLMGSDVPPRKKFIYDHADEAEIDA
;
A
#
# COMPACT_ATOMS: atom_id res chain seq x y z
N MET A 1 44.66 5.88 65.39
CA MET A 1 46.12 6.07 65.36
C MET A 1 46.45 6.74 64.07
N ARG A 2 46.86 7.96 64.20
CA ARG A 2 48.01 8.70 63.63
C ARG A 2 48.12 8.69 62.12
N SER A 3 47.88 9.81 61.50
CA SER A 3 48.70 11.03 61.32
C SER A 3 49.58 10.83 60.09
N SER A 4 49.85 11.71 59.21
CA SER A 4 49.96 13.14 59.14
C SER A 4 50.48 13.50 57.75
N MET A 5 50.00 14.57 57.19
CA MET A 5 50.75 15.79 56.88
C MET A 5 51.90 15.68 55.87
N LYS A 6 51.85 16.41 54.87
CA LYS A 6 52.32 17.79 54.47
C LYS A 6 53.11 17.66 53.18
N ASN A 7 53.33 18.50 52.26
CA ASN A 7 53.17 19.95 52.07
C ASN A 7 53.55 20.31 50.59
N LYS A 8 52.86 21.28 50.06
CA LYS A 8 53.31 22.38 49.22
C LYS A 8 54.55 22.24 48.30
N THR A 9 54.40 22.62 47.04
CA THR A 9 55.08 23.84 46.57
C THR A 9 54.47 24.37 45.27
N LYS A 10 54.19 25.70 45.27
CA LYS A 10 53.81 26.54 44.12
C LYS A 10 55.01 26.76 43.22
N LEU A 11 54.75 26.87 41.93
CA LEU A 11 55.55 27.76 41.07
C LEU A 11 54.66 28.36 39.98
N ARG A 12 54.52 29.67 40.06
CA ARG A 12 53.97 30.59 39.06
C ARG A 12 54.92 30.69 37.87
N ARG A 13 54.41 30.76 36.67
CA ARG A 13 54.92 31.72 35.67
C ARG A 13 53.77 32.20 34.78
N ARG A 14 53.76 33.53 34.69
CA ARG A 14 52.89 34.43 33.93
C ARG A 14 53.23 34.42 32.42
N SER A 15 52.24 34.68 31.63
CA SER A 15 51.93 35.75 30.66
C SER A 15 52.22 35.38 29.18
N PHE A 16 51.23 35.47 28.31
CA PHE A 16 50.86 36.66 27.51
C PHE A 16 49.65 36.28 26.64
N LEU A 17 48.59 37.04 26.75
CA LEU A 17 47.54 37.18 25.74
C LEU A 17 48.05 38.09 24.61
N PRO A 18 47.51 37.98 23.38
CA PRO A 18 46.57 39.03 23.02
C PRO A 18 45.24 38.52 22.44
N GLN A 19 44.23 39.31 22.73
CA GLN A 19 42.88 39.35 22.20
C GLN A 19 42.87 39.40 20.67
N PHE A 20 42.05 38.53 20.08
CA PHE A 20 41.27 38.90 18.91
C PHE A 20 39.83 38.38 19.11
N MET A 21 38.93 39.31 19.45
CA MET A 21 37.50 39.16 19.32
C MET A 21 37.15 39.07 17.85
N THR A 22 36.53 37.98 17.45
CA THR A 22 35.65 37.97 16.29
C THR A 22 34.40 37.22 16.68
N CYS A 23 33.31 37.97 16.71
CA CYS A 23 31.95 37.49 16.88
C CYS A 23 31.59 36.50 15.78
N ILE A 24 31.41 35.25 16.12
CA ILE A 24 30.56 34.34 15.35
C ILE A 24 29.40 34.03 16.27
N GLY A 25 28.22 34.51 15.86
CA GLY A 25 26.97 34.25 16.55
C GLY A 25 26.67 32.76 16.57
N GLY A 26 27.05 32.11 17.64
CA GLY A 26 26.52 30.82 18.00
C GLY A 26 25.04 30.98 18.39
N LEU A 27 24.12 30.55 17.54
CA LEU A 27 22.76 30.24 18.01
C LEU A 27 22.91 29.16 19.07
N CYS A 28 22.86 29.59 20.33
CA CYS A 28 22.57 28.71 21.46
C CYS A 28 21.16 28.17 21.20
N MET A 29 21.03 26.98 20.63
CA MET A 29 19.79 26.24 20.74
C MET A 29 19.55 26.03 22.24
N ALA A 30 18.66 26.84 22.82
CA ALA A 30 18.12 26.58 24.12
C ALA A 30 17.57 25.15 24.10
N LYS A 31 18.12 24.26 24.92
CA LYS A 31 17.51 22.95 25.16
C LYS A 31 16.07 23.21 25.55
N ALA A 32 15.13 22.90 24.68
CA ALA A 32 13.71 22.95 24.99
C ALA A 32 13.50 22.11 26.25
N GLN A 33 13.19 22.77 27.35
CA GLN A 33 12.84 22.07 28.58
C GLN A 33 11.48 21.42 28.36
N TYR A 34 11.45 20.09 28.34
CA TYR A 34 10.20 19.35 28.34
C TYR A 34 9.56 19.46 29.71
N ASN A 35 8.57 20.34 29.81
CA ASN A 35 7.80 20.63 31.05
C ASN A 35 6.30 20.57 30.72
N ALA A 36 5.46 20.81 31.72
CA ALA A 36 4.00 20.79 31.56
C ALA A 36 3.51 21.76 30.47
N ASP A 37 4.15 22.93 30.32
CA ASP A 37 3.80 23.93 29.30
C ASP A 37 4.14 23.47 27.86
N SER A 38 5.00 22.46 27.70
CA SER A 38 5.32 21.87 26.40
C SER A 38 4.28 20.84 25.93
N ILE A 39 3.31 20.48 26.78
CA ILE A 39 2.22 19.56 26.44
C ILE A 39 1.09 20.37 25.79
N THR A 40 0.93 20.22 24.48
CA THR A 40 -0.18 20.85 23.73
C THR A 40 -1.34 19.88 23.64
N VAL A 41 -2.50 20.25 24.13
CA VAL A 41 -3.75 19.51 23.90
C VAL A 41 -4.39 20.06 22.63
N LEU A 42 -4.64 19.16 21.66
CA LEU A 42 -5.35 19.48 20.43
C LEU A 42 -6.80 19.01 20.59
N GLU A 43 -7.74 19.91 20.42
CA GLU A 43 -9.17 19.60 20.53
C GLU A 43 -9.84 19.62 19.15
N GLY A 44 -10.85 18.76 18.97
CA GLY A 44 -11.69 18.74 17.78
C GLY A 44 -10.94 18.48 16.47
N LEU A 45 -11.32 19.20 15.42
CA LEU A 45 -10.81 19.00 14.06
C LEU A 45 -9.39 19.52 13.85
N GLU A 46 -8.84 20.34 14.75
CA GLU A 46 -7.44 20.78 14.66
C GLU A 46 -6.46 19.61 14.82
N ALA A 47 -6.80 18.61 15.62
CA ALA A 47 -6.00 17.39 15.77
C ALA A 47 -5.86 16.65 14.43
N VAL A 48 -6.95 16.57 13.64
CA VAL A 48 -6.97 15.96 12.32
C VAL A 48 -6.06 16.72 11.35
N ARG A 49 -6.18 18.04 11.32
CA ARG A 49 -5.36 18.90 10.43
C ARG A 49 -3.87 18.83 10.74
N LYS A 50 -3.49 18.72 12.04
CA LYS A 50 -2.09 18.58 12.46
C LYS A 50 -1.48 17.19 12.21
N ARG A 51 -2.30 16.14 12.26
CA ARG A 51 -1.86 14.75 12.13
C ARG A 51 -2.79 13.96 11.20
N PRO A 52 -2.95 14.36 9.93
CA PRO A 52 -3.89 13.73 9.00
C PRO A 52 -3.57 12.25 8.76
N GLY A 53 -2.30 11.87 8.75
CA GLY A 53 -1.88 10.48 8.56
C GLY A 53 -2.47 9.48 9.55
N MET A 54 -2.85 9.90 10.77
CA MET A 54 -3.52 9.05 11.76
C MET A 54 -4.94 8.64 11.34
N TYR A 55 -5.60 9.43 10.47
CA TYR A 55 -7.00 9.26 10.08
C TYR A 55 -7.15 8.72 8.67
N ILE A 56 -6.26 9.12 7.74
CA ILE A 56 -6.34 8.77 6.32
C ILE A 56 -5.10 8.01 5.81
N GLY A 57 -4.20 7.58 6.71
CA GLY A 57 -2.99 6.80 6.38
C GLY A 57 -1.85 7.60 5.79
N GLY A 58 -2.07 8.85 5.35
CA GLY A 58 -1.04 9.73 4.77
C GLY A 58 -1.62 10.90 4.00
N VAL A 59 -0.77 11.80 3.49
CA VAL A 59 -1.17 13.01 2.74
C VAL A 59 -0.86 12.91 1.24
N GLY A 60 -0.39 11.76 0.78
CA GLY A 60 -0.18 11.46 -0.63
C GLY A 60 -1.47 11.12 -1.38
N THR A 61 -1.35 10.63 -2.60
CA THR A 61 -2.49 10.31 -3.48
C THR A 61 -3.47 9.31 -2.86
N LYS A 62 -2.98 8.33 -2.08
CA LYS A 62 -3.83 7.35 -1.37
C LYS A 62 -4.73 8.03 -0.34
N GLY A 63 -4.17 8.84 0.54
CA GLY A 63 -4.93 9.59 1.54
C GLY A 63 -5.88 10.61 0.91
N LEU A 64 -5.49 11.23 -0.22
CA LEU A 64 -6.36 12.11 -0.96
C LEU A 64 -7.62 11.40 -1.48
N ASN A 65 -7.47 10.28 -2.18
CA ASN A 65 -8.62 9.50 -2.67
C ASN A 65 -9.44 8.89 -1.53
N HIS A 66 -8.83 8.61 -0.38
CA HIS A 66 -9.53 8.10 0.79
C HIS A 66 -10.63 9.06 1.29
N LEU A 67 -10.48 10.38 1.08
CA LEU A 67 -11.54 11.35 1.38
C LEU A 67 -12.84 11.04 0.61
N ILE A 68 -12.73 10.65 -0.67
CA ILE A 68 -13.90 10.26 -1.46
C ILE A 68 -14.51 8.98 -0.88
N TYR A 69 -13.66 7.99 -0.55
CA TYR A 69 -14.13 6.70 -0.04
C TYR A 69 -14.90 6.85 1.27
N GLU A 70 -14.49 7.71 2.18
CA GLU A 70 -15.22 7.96 3.43
C GLU A 70 -16.64 8.51 3.21
N ILE A 71 -16.84 9.36 2.19
CA ILE A 71 -18.17 9.88 1.87
C ILE A 71 -19.00 8.84 1.10
N VAL A 72 -18.39 8.11 0.17
CA VAL A 72 -19.05 7.03 -0.57
C VAL A 72 -19.46 5.90 0.38
N ASP A 73 -18.62 5.50 1.32
CA ASP A 73 -18.91 4.45 2.30
C ASP A 73 -20.10 4.84 3.19
N ASN A 74 -20.29 6.14 3.50
CA ASN A 74 -21.48 6.59 4.21
C ASN A 74 -22.77 6.45 3.38
N ALA A 75 -22.68 6.72 2.07
CA ALA A 75 -23.82 6.51 1.16
C ALA A 75 -24.12 5.01 0.95
N VAL A 76 -23.07 4.16 0.90
CA VAL A 76 -23.21 2.71 0.88
C VAL A 76 -23.83 2.18 2.17
N ASP A 77 -23.52 2.77 3.33
CA ASP A 77 -24.18 2.41 4.61
C ASP A 77 -25.70 2.71 4.57
N GLU A 78 -26.14 3.78 3.89
CA GLU A 78 -27.58 4.03 3.63
C GLU A 78 -28.19 2.95 2.74
N HIS A 79 -27.43 2.42 1.77
CA HIS A 79 -27.86 1.27 0.96
C HIS A 79 -27.99 0.00 1.81
N LEU A 80 -27.00 -0.32 2.64
CA LEU A 80 -27.02 -1.47 3.55
C LEU A 80 -28.18 -1.39 4.55
N ALA A 81 -28.58 -0.16 4.92
CA ALA A 81 -29.77 0.08 5.73
C ALA A 81 -31.08 -0.02 4.94
N GLY A 82 -31.03 -0.21 3.61
CA GLY A 82 -32.18 -0.40 2.73
C GLY A 82 -32.85 0.88 2.22
N PHE A 83 -32.18 2.03 2.30
CA PHE A 83 -32.75 3.34 1.94
C PHE A 83 -32.15 3.98 0.69
N CYS A 84 -30.96 3.56 0.25
CA CYS A 84 -30.27 4.12 -0.90
C CYS A 84 -30.20 3.09 -2.04
N THR A 85 -30.47 3.52 -3.27
CA THR A 85 -30.39 2.70 -4.49
C THR A 85 -29.47 3.27 -5.55
N GLU A 86 -29.09 4.54 -5.42
CA GLU A 86 -28.24 5.25 -6.38
C GLU A 86 -27.25 6.16 -5.67
N ILE A 87 -26.00 6.10 -6.09
CA ILE A 87 -24.93 7.00 -5.63
C ILE A 87 -24.24 7.57 -6.85
N THR A 88 -24.06 8.89 -6.91
CA THR A 88 -23.33 9.57 -7.96
C THR A 88 -22.07 10.21 -7.38
N VAL A 89 -20.92 9.89 -7.96
CA VAL A 89 -19.63 10.50 -7.62
C VAL A 89 -19.12 11.30 -8.81
N THR A 90 -18.95 12.61 -8.61
CA THR A 90 -18.53 13.53 -9.67
C THR A 90 -17.19 14.17 -9.33
N LEU A 91 -16.22 14.01 -10.21
CA LEU A 91 -15.00 14.82 -10.19
C LEU A 91 -15.26 16.12 -10.95
N GLU A 92 -15.31 17.22 -10.24
CA GLU A 92 -15.70 18.53 -10.79
C GLU A 92 -14.52 19.21 -11.50
N ALA A 93 -14.83 20.16 -12.40
CA ALA A 93 -13.83 20.90 -13.17
C ALA A 93 -12.91 21.78 -12.31
N ASP A 94 -13.39 22.21 -11.13
CA ASP A 94 -12.62 23.03 -10.17
C ASP A 94 -11.69 22.21 -9.26
N GLY A 95 -11.62 20.89 -9.45
CA GLY A 95 -10.82 19.97 -8.63
C GLY A 95 -11.53 19.46 -7.39
N SER A 96 -12.77 19.88 -7.13
CA SER A 96 -13.59 19.34 -6.05
C SER A 96 -14.21 17.99 -6.43
N CYS A 97 -14.70 17.24 -5.42
CA CYS A 97 -15.47 16.03 -5.62
C CYS A 97 -16.87 16.20 -5.03
N THR A 98 -17.89 15.77 -5.78
CA THR A 98 -19.28 15.73 -5.32
C THR A 98 -19.72 14.26 -5.17
N VAL A 99 -20.22 13.90 -4.01
CA VAL A 99 -20.89 12.62 -3.77
C VAL A 99 -22.34 12.89 -3.43
N LYS A 100 -23.25 12.28 -4.17
CA LYS A 100 -24.70 12.40 -3.99
C LYS A 100 -25.31 11.02 -3.86
N ASP A 101 -26.14 10.81 -2.84
CA ASP A 101 -26.97 9.62 -2.63
C ASP A 101 -28.48 9.97 -2.66
N ASN A 102 -29.31 8.96 -2.83
CA ASN A 102 -30.77 9.03 -2.69
C ASN A 102 -31.29 8.38 -1.41
N GLY A 103 -30.48 8.34 -0.36
CA GLY A 103 -30.82 7.77 0.95
C GLY A 103 -31.81 8.66 1.75
N ARG A 104 -31.85 8.48 3.08
CA ARG A 104 -32.75 9.25 3.97
C ARG A 104 -32.37 10.72 4.12
N GLY A 105 -31.14 11.08 3.80
CA GLY A 105 -30.54 12.36 4.15
C GLY A 105 -30.06 12.42 5.61
N ILE A 106 -28.94 13.09 5.87
CA ILE A 106 -28.43 13.29 7.23
C ILE A 106 -29.51 13.97 8.09
N PRO A 107 -29.72 13.55 9.37
CA PRO A 107 -30.64 14.23 10.27
C PRO A 107 -30.31 15.71 10.43
N VAL A 108 -31.32 16.58 10.33
CA VAL A 108 -31.20 18.04 10.41
C VAL A 108 -31.87 18.64 11.63
N GLU A 109 -32.54 17.81 12.42
CA GLU A 109 -33.25 18.20 13.63
C GLU A 109 -32.28 18.74 14.69
N MET A 110 -32.82 19.41 15.69
CA MET A 110 -32.05 19.96 16.81
C MET A 110 -31.42 18.84 17.63
N HIS A 111 -30.10 18.83 17.72
CA HIS A 111 -29.38 17.92 18.62
C HIS A 111 -29.33 18.49 20.07
N LYS A 112 -29.07 17.63 21.07
CA LYS A 112 -28.93 18.02 22.49
C LYS A 112 -27.86 19.10 22.74
N LYS A 113 -26.94 19.29 21.80
CA LYS A 113 -25.90 20.35 21.83
C LYS A 113 -26.43 21.74 21.40
N GLY A 114 -27.72 21.89 21.06
CA GLY A 114 -28.32 23.15 20.66
C GLY A 114 -28.04 23.60 19.23
N VAL A 115 -27.56 22.69 18.38
CA VAL A 115 -27.30 22.89 16.96
C VAL A 115 -27.90 21.74 16.13
N SER A 116 -28.01 21.90 14.82
CA SER A 116 -28.45 20.82 13.91
C SER A 116 -27.61 19.55 14.10
N ALA A 117 -28.24 18.39 14.02
CA ALA A 117 -27.56 17.09 14.10
C ALA A 117 -26.52 16.92 12.99
N GLU A 118 -26.79 17.42 11.79
CA GLU A 118 -25.82 17.45 10.69
C GLU A 118 -24.51 18.14 11.11
N ARG A 119 -24.60 19.34 11.73
CA ARG A 119 -23.44 20.08 12.17
C ARG A 119 -22.63 19.32 13.24
N VAL A 120 -23.30 18.56 14.09
CA VAL A 120 -22.62 17.70 15.07
C VAL A 120 -21.84 16.59 14.36
N VAL A 121 -22.42 15.95 13.35
CA VAL A 121 -21.78 14.87 12.57
C VAL A 121 -20.56 15.37 11.80
N LEU A 122 -20.64 16.56 11.21
CA LEU A 122 -19.55 17.08 10.37
C LEU A 122 -18.47 17.87 11.13
N SER A 123 -18.77 18.37 12.35
CA SER A 123 -17.84 19.21 13.11
C SER A 123 -17.31 18.56 14.39
N THR A 124 -17.78 17.37 14.77
CA THR A 124 -17.37 16.72 16.01
C THR A 124 -16.85 15.32 15.71
N LEU A 125 -15.62 15.01 16.18
CA LEU A 125 -15.09 13.65 16.12
C LEU A 125 -15.90 12.72 17.04
N HIS A 126 -16.01 11.47 16.63
CA HIS A 126 -16.76 10.44 17.37
C HIS A 126 -18.24 10.82 17.57
N ALA A 127 -18.84 11.41 16.54
CA ALA A 127 -20.26 11.72 16.47
C ALA A 127 -20.91 11.00 15.29
N GLY A 128 -22.01 10.30 15.54
CA GLY A 128 -22.74 9.56 14.48
C GLY A 128 -23.82 8.66 15.03
N GLY A 129 -24.74 8.23 14.17
CA GLY A 129 -25.84 7.33 14.52
C GLY A 129 -25.50 5.83 14.34
N LYS A 130 -24.21 5.49 14.23
CA LYS A 130 -23.74 4.12 13.96
C LYS A 130 -23.11 3.44 15.19
N PHE A 131 -23.15 4.11 16.36
CA PHE A 131 -22.60 3.56 17.61
C PHE A 131 -23.55 2.59 18.32
N ASP A 132 -24.81 2.62 17.99
CA ASP A 132 -25.81 1.66 18.43
C ASP A 132 -26.48 1.02 17.19
N ASN A 133 -26.78 -0.27 17.27
CA ASN A 133 -27.33 -1.03 16.14
C ASN A 133 -28.83 -0.73 15.87
N THR A 134 -29.36 0.38 16.38
CA THR A 134 -30.77 0.74 16.22
C THR A 134 -31.08 1.33 14.84
N SER A 135 -30.17 2.14 14.31
CA SER A 135 -30.34 2.82 13.01
C SER A 135 -29.66 2.09 11.84
N TYR A 136 -28.59 1.33 12.11
CA TYR A 136 -27.83 0.55 11.15
C TYR A 136 -27.48 -0.80 11.77
N LYS A 137 -27.95 -1.91 11.15
CA LYS A 137 -27.60 -3.27 11.61
C LYS A 137 -26.15 -3.63 11.31
N THR A 138 -25.66 -3.16 10.18
CA THR A 138 -24.28 -3.32 9.72
C THR A 138 -23.84 -2.02 9.07
N SER A 139 -22.64 -1.56 9.33
CA SER A 139 -22.08 -0.36 8.69
C SER A 139 -20.58 -0.49 8.53
N GLY A 140 -20.01 0.19 7.53
CA GLY A 140 -18.58 0.37 7.38
C GLY A 140 -18.03 1.49 8.27
N GLY A 141 -18.83 2.52 8.53
CA GLY A 141 -18.47 3.72 9.28
C GLY A 141 -18.59 3.57 10.79
N LEU A 142 -17.73 2.79 11.44
CA LEU A 142 -17.83 2.41 12.86
C LEU A 142 -17.36 3.50 13.85
N HIS A 143 -16.41 4.33 13.46
CA HIS A 143 -15.71 5.24 14.39
C HIS A 143 -16.35 6.63 14.50
N GLY A 144 -17.32 6.98 13.64
CA GLY A 144 -17.99 8.28 13.63
C GLY A 144 -17.04 9.45 13.36
N VAL A 145 -16.02 9.25 12.53
CA VAL A 145 -15.00 10.27 12.24
C VAL A 145 -14.88 10.59 10.75
N GLY A 146 -15.28 9.71 9.82
CA GLY A 146 -15.03 9.85 8.39
C GLY A 146 -15.45 11.20 7.83
N SER A 147 -16.73 11.57 7.94
CA SER A 147 -17.25 12.84 7.41
C SER A 147 -16.59 14.06 8.05
N SER A 148 -16.34 14.05 9.36
CA SER A 148 -15.68 15.15 10.05
C SER A 148 -14.20 15.26 9.70
N VAL A 149 -13.53 14.15 9.40
CA VAL A 149 -12.14 14.12 8.88
C VAL A 149 -12.10 14.71 7.48
N VAL A 150 -13.01 14.33 6.57
CA VAL A 150 -13.08 14.93 5.22
C VAL A 150 -13.32 16.42 5.31
N ASN A 151 -14.23 16.87 6.18
CA ASN A 151 -14.47 18.30 6.42
C ASN A 151 -13.21 19.01 6.91
N ALA A 152 -12.52 18.47 7.92
CA ALA A 152 -11.30 19.04 8.47
C ALA A 152 -10.17 19.19 7.45
N LEU A 153 -10.06 18.24 6.50
CA LEU A 153 -9.00 18.19 5.49
C LEU A 153 -9.37 18.86 4.17
N SER A 154 -10.56 19.45 4.09
CA SER A 154 -11.04 20.22 2.93
C SER A 154 -10.81 21.71 3.14
N ASP A 155 -10.41 22.41 2.08
CA ASP A 155 -10.41 23.89 2.04
C ASP A 155 -11.84 24.42 2.09
N ARG A 156 -12.76 23.73 1.40
CA ARG A 156 -14.19 24.03 1.39
C ARG A 156 -15.02 22.75 1.32
N MET A 157 -16.11 22.69 2.07
CA MET A 157 -17.12 21.65 1.96
C MET A 157 -18.51 22.28 1.89
N LYS A 158 -19.35 21.81 0.96
CA LYS A 158 -20.75 22.19 0.80
C LYS A 158 -21.65 20.99 0.98
N VAL A 159 -22.71 21.14 1.74
CA VAL A 159 -23.64 20.07 2.08
C VAL A 159 -25.05 20.49 1.73
N LYS A 160 -25.74 19.66 0.94
CA LYS A 160 -27.17 19.79 0.68
C LYS A 160 -27.87 18.50 1.16
N ILE A 161 -28.93 18.68 1.93
CA ILE A 161 -29.69 17.58 2.48
C ILE A 161 -31.15 17.74 2.06
N SER A 162 -31.63 16.78 1.31
CA SER A 162 -33.04 16.67 0.92
C SER A 162 -33.74 15.75 1.91
N ARG A 163 -34.59 16.31 2.77
CA ARG A 163 -35.29 15.58 3.82
C ARG A 163 -36.60 16.29 4.19
N ASP A 164 -37.65 15.52 4.49
CA ASP A 164 -38.95 16.03 4.92
C ASP A 164 -39.58 17.08 3.97
N GLY A 165 -39.38 16.88 2.65
CA GLY A 165 -39.89 17.77 1.61
C GLY A 165 -39.14 19.07 1.44
N LYS A 166 -38.01 19.25 2.11
CA LYS A 166 -37.18 20.46 2.09
C LYS A 166 -35.75 20.15 1.69
N VAL A 167 -35.05 21.17 1.19
CA VAL A 167 -33.61 21.13 0.94
C VAL A 167 -32.92 22.05 1.94
N TYR A 168 -32.07 21.47 2.76
CA TYR A 168 -31.24 22.16 3.74
C TYR A 168 -29.85 22.36 3.20
N TYR A 169 -29.14 23.39 3.66
CA TYR A 169 -27.80 23.73 3.20
C TYR A 169 -26.88 24.10 4.36
N ASP A 170 -25.65 23.62 4.30
CA ASP A 170 -24.55 24.09 5.14
C ASP A 170 -23.26 24.20 4.31
N GLU A 171 -22.30 24.98 4.81
CA GLU A 171 -21.01 25.19 4.18
C GLU A 171 -19.92 25.32 5.25
N TYR A 172 -18.73 24.81 4.93
CA TYR A 172 -17.59 24.78 5.84
C TYR A 172 -16.33 25.21 5.09
N GLU A 173 -15.44 25.91 5.81
CA GLU A 173 -14.08 26.22 5.41
C GLU A 173 -13.12 25.61 6.44
N LYS A 174 -12.24 24.71 5.98
CA LYS A 174 -11.21 24.03 6.80
C LYS A 174 -11.78 23.40 8.09
N GLY A 175 -12.96 22.82 7.97
CA GLY A 175 -13.68 22.18 9.07
C GLY A 175 -14.55 23.12 9.91
N HIS A 176 -14.50 24.42 9.67
CA HIS A 176 -15.29 25.43 10.40
C HIS A 176 -16.55 25.81 9.63
N PRO A 177 -17.74 25.78 10.26
CA PRO A 177 -18.96 26.20 9.59
C PRO A 177 -18.96 27.70 9.30
N VAL A 178 -19.37 28.10 8.07
CA VAL A 178 -19.45 29.51 7.67
C VAL A 178 -20.89 30.02 7.58
N ILE A 179 -21.88 29.13 7.60
CA ILE A 179 -23.30 29.51 7.59
C ILE A 179 -23.79 29.73 9.03
N GLU A 180 -24.48 30.86 9.26
CA GLU A 180 -25.15 31.12 10.53
C GLU A 180 -26.44 30.28 10.66
N LEU A 181 -26.60 29.61 11.79
CA LEU A 181 -27.83 28.88 12.10
C LEU A 181 -28.91 29.84 12.62
N LYS A 182 -30.11 29.65 12.12
CA LYS A 182 -31.28 30.34 12.70
C LYS A 182 -31.93 29.44 13.73
N ASP A 183 -31.95 29.91 14.98
CA ASP A 183 -32.45 29.13 16.13
C ASP A 183 -31.81 27.71 16.22
N GLY A 184 -30.53 27.62 15.91
CA GLY A 184 -29.76 26.37 15.92
C GLY A 184 -30.03 25.42 14.73
N LEU A 185 -30.87 25.81 13.77
CA LEU A 185 -31.26 24.99 12.61
C LEU A 185 -30.65 25.52 11.32
N LEU A 186 -30.45 24.59 10.36
CA LEU A 186 -29.93 24.90 9.02
C LEU A 186 -30.94 25.71 8.19
N PRO A 187 -30.47 26.59 7.30
CA PRO A 187 -31.32 27.29 6.35
C PRO A 187 -31.94 26.32 5.35
N VAL A 188 -33.21 26.55 5.03
CA VAL A 188 -33.93 25.87 3.97
C VAL A 188 -33.79 26.68 2.68
N ILE A 189 -33.15 26.08 1.67
CA ILE A 189 -32.88 26.74 0.37
C ILE A 189 -33.89 26.33 -0.72
N GLY A 190 -34.71 25.31 -0.49
CA GLY A 190 -35.64 24.83 -1.47
C GLY A 190 -36.60 23.75 -0.96
N LYS A 191 -37.38 23.21 -1.89
CA LYS A 191 -38.25 22.03 -1.66
C LYS A 191 -37.79 20.89 -2.54
N SER A 192 -37.84 19.65 -2.05
CA SER A 192 -37.55 18.45 -2.82
C SER A 192 -38.63 17.40 -2.54
N LYS A 193 -38.96 16.61 -3.58
CA LYS A 193 -39.78 15.38 -3.42
C LYS A 193 -38.91 14.17 -3.11
N GLU A 194 -37.61 14.27 -3.41
CA GLU A 194 -36.60 13.23 -3.19
C GLU A 194 -35.93 13.44 -1.84
N THR A 195 -35.38 12.38 -1.28
CA THR A 195 -34.52 12.41 -0.12
C THR A 195 -33.08 12.12 -0.54
N GLY A 196 -32.10 12.47 0.29
CA GLY A 196 -30.69 12.15 0.07
C GLY A 196 -29.74 13.22 0.59
N THR A 197 -28.46 12.93 0.47
CA THR A 197 -27.37 13.84 0.83
C THR A 197 -26.48 14.10 -0.37
N GLU A 198 -26.07 15.36 -0.56
CA GLU A 198 -25.09 15.79 -1.54
C GLU A 198 -23.96 16.53 -0.81
N ILE A 199 -22.76 15.97 -0.86
CA ILE A 199 -21.55 16.58 -0.28
C ILE A 199 -20.58 16.89 -1.40
N ASN A 200 -20.22 18.18 -1.56
CA ASN A 200 -19.13 18.63 -2.41
C ASN A 200 -17.98 19.09 -1.51
N PHE A 201 -16.76 18.63 -1.78
CA PHE A 201 -15.59 19.04 -1.02
C PHE A 201 -14.38 19.26 -1.93
N LEU A 202 -13.57 20.26 -1.56
CA LEU A 202 -12.32 20.62 -2.23
C LEU A 202 -11.17 20.36 -1.25
N PRO A 203 -10.21 19.48 -1.56
CA PRO A 203 -9.08 19.20 -0.68
C PRO A 203 -8.23 20.42 -0.39
N ASP A 204 -7.72 20.55 0.84
CA ASP A 204 -6.88 21.69 1.24
C ASP A 204 -5.45 21.54 0.70
N PRO A 205 -4.98 22.43 -0.21
CA PRO A 205 -3.65 22.36 -0.80
C PRO A 205 -2.53 22.65 0.20
N THR A 206 -2.85 23.12 1.42
CA THR A 206 -1.85 23.29 2.48
C THR A 206 -1.55 21.99 3.24
N ILE A 207 -2.37 20.95 3.05
CA ILE A 207 -2.25 19.64 3.68
C ILE A 207 -1.75 18.61 2.67
N PHE A 208 -2.35 18.59 1.47
CA PHE A 208 -2.02 17.60 0.44
C PHE A 208 -0.98 18.15 -0.53
N GLU A 209 0.05 17.35 -0.80
CA GLU A 209 1.08 17.70 -1.79
C GLU A 209 0.52 17.79 -3.22
N LYS A 210 -0.47 16.94 -3.51
CA LYS A 210 -1.22 16.92 -4.76
C LYS A 210 -2.71 16.88 -4.43
N THR A 211 -3.51 17.71 -5.12
CA THR A 211 -4.96 17.80 -4.92
C THR A 211 -5.77 17.19 -6.06
N LYS A 212 -5.09 16.63 -7.08
CA LYS A 212 -5.76 15.95 -8.20
C LYS A 212 -6.09 14.51 -7.84
N PHE A 213 -7.37 14.17 -7.76
CA PHE A 213 -7.84 12.80 -7.54
C PHE A 213 -7.47 11.89 -8.71
N LYS A 214 -7.08 10.66 -8.41
CA LYS A 214 -6.82 9.62 -9.40
C LYS A 214 -8.12 8.95 -9.82
N ALA A 215 -8.54 9.21 -11.06
CA ALA A 215 -9.80 8.73 -11.63
C ALA A 215 -9.88 7.19 -11.66
N GLU A 216 -8.80 6.54 -12.09
CA GLU A 216 -8.76 5.07 -12.21
C GLU A 216 -8.99 4.38 -10.86
N TRP A 217 -8.39 4.88 -9.79
CA TRP A 217 -8.59 4.33 -8.44
C TRP A 217 -10.04 4.47 -7.98
N LEU A 218 -10.66 5.59 -8.30
CA LEU A 218 -12.07 5.81 -7.98
C LEU A 218 -12.97 4.88 -8.81
N LYS A 219 -12.72 4.74 -10.11
CA LYS A 219 -13.47 3.82 -10.99
C LYS A 219 -13.39 2.39 -10.47
N SER A 220 -12.19 1.89 -10.16
CA SER A 220 -11.99 0.56 -9.59
C SER A 220 -12.75 0.38 -8.28
N ARG A 221 -12.69 1.36 -7.36
CA ARG A 221 -13.40 1.29 -6.07
C ARG A 221 -14.92 1.29 -6.23
N LEU A 222 -15.46 2.09 -7.14
CA LEU A 222 -16.90 2.13 -7.41
C LEU A 222 -17.38 0.81 -8.05
N HIS A 223 -16.63 0.27 -9.01
CA HIS A 223 -16.95 -1.01 -9.63
C HIS A 223 -16.92 -2.15 -8.61
N GLU A 224 -15.91 -2.22 -7.77
CA GLU A 224 -15.84 -3.17 -6.65
C GLU A 224 -17.03 -3.05 -5.72
N SER A 225 -17.44 -1.82 -5.36
CA SER A 225 -18.61 -1.58 -4.53
C SER A 225 -19.92 -2.02 -5.21
N ALA A 226 -20.02 -1.94 -6.53
CA ALA A 226 -21.19 -2.44 -7.28
C ALA A 226 -21.32 -3.96 -7.19
N TYR A 227 -20.21 -4.70 -7.30
CA TYR A 227 -20.21 -6.16 -7.13
C TYR A 227 -20.63 -6.60 -5.72
N LEU A 228 -20.26 -5.82 -4.70
CA LEU A 228 -20.64 -6.12 -3.31
C LEU A 228 -22.09 -5.76 -2.98
N ASN A 229 -22.74 -4.95 -3.83
CA ASN A 229 -24.09 -4.42 -3.64
C ASN A 229 -24.92 -4.53 -4.91
N PRO A 230 -25.45 -5.73 -5.25
CA PRO A 230 -26.13 -5.99 -6.52
C PRO A 230 -27.30 -5.07 -6.87
N ASN A 231 -27.94 -4.48 -5.85
CA ASN A 231 -29.10 -3.60 -6.02
C ASN A 231 -28.75 -2.10 -5.98
N LEU A 232 -27.44 -1.75 -6.00
CA LEU A 232 -26.96 -0.39 -5.96
C LEU A 232 -26.41 0.03 -7.33
N ALA A 233 -26.91 1.15 -7.87
CA ALA A 233 -26.30 1.79 -9.03
C ALA A 233 -25.29 2.85 -8.60
N LEU A 234 -24.08 2.75 -9.11
CA LEU A 234 -22.98 3.67 -8.83
C LEU A 234 -22.60 4.42 -10.11
N HIS A 235 -22.80 5.73 -10.11
CA HIS A 235 -22.51 6.59 -11.25
C HIS A 235 -21.22 7.34 -11.02
N TYR A 236 -20.23 7.12 -11.87
CA TYR A 236 -19.02 7.88 -11.94
C TYR A 236 -19.17 8.97 -13.02
N VAL A 237 -18.88 10.22 -12.69
CA VAL A 237 -18.91 11.35 -13.62
C VAL A 237 -17.61 12.13 -13.47
N ASN A 238 -16.89 12.32 -14.57
CA ASN A 238 -15.71 13.19 -14.63
C ASN A 238 -16.03 14.40 -15.48
N LYS A 239 -15.95 15.59 -14.92
CA LYS A 239 -16.19 16.88 -15.61
C LYS A 239 -14.89 17.67 -15.82
N ARG A 240 -13.74 17.08 -15.56
CA ARG A 240 -12.45 17.74 -15.75
C ARG A 240 -12.17 17.86 -17.24
N ALA A 241 -11.68 19.04 -17.66
CA ALA A 241 -11.41 19.35 -19.06
C ALA A 241 -10.42 18.34 -19.69
N GLY A 242 -10.82 17.74 -20.83
CA GLY A 242 -10.04 16.71 -21.52
C GLY A 242 -10.11 15.31 -20.91
N GLU A 243 -10.88 15.11 -19.84
CA GLU A 243 -11.08 13.81 -19.16
C GLU A 243 -12.58 13.53 -18.96
N GLU A 244 -13.48 14.17 -19.72
CA GLU A 244 -14.93 14.06 -19.55
C GLU A 244 -15.40 12.62 -19.80
N GLU A 245 -15.95 12.00 -18.77
CA GLU A 245 -16.37 10.60 -18.82
C GLU A 245 -17.59 10.39 -17.91
N MET A 246 -18.49 9.47 -18.30
CA MET A 246 -19.60 9.02 -17.47
C MET A 246 -19.71 7.50 -17.57
N ILE A 247 -19.66 6.82 -16.42
CA ILE A 247 -19.79 5.36 -16.32
C ILE A 247 -20.84 5.03 -15.25
N THR A 248 -21.66 4.02 -15.51
CA THR A 248 -22.57 3.45 -14.51
C THR A 248 -22.16 2.02 -14.23
N TYR A 249 -21.91 1.72 -12.98
CA TYR A 249 -21.66 0.38 -12.48
C TYR A 249 -22.91 -0.14 -11.79
N HIS A 250 -23.43 -1.27 -12.27
CA HIS A 250 -24.57 -1.96 -11.68
C HIS A 250 -24.42 -3.45 -11.99
N GLU A 251 -24.17 -4.25 -10.96
CA GLU A 251 -23.76 -5.65 -11.11
C GLU A 251 -24.77 -6.59 -10.42
N PRO A 252 -25.89 -6.94 -11.10
CA PRO A 252 -26.95 -7.74 -10.50
C PRO A 252 -26.51 -9.13 -10.03
N ASP A 253 -25.49 -9.73 -10.68
CA ASP A 253 -24.92 -11.02 -10.31
C ASP A 253 -23.94 -10.94 -9.14
N GLY A 254 -23.65 -9.73 -8.65
CA GLY A 254 -22.87 -9.49 -7.44
C GLY A 254 -21.46 -10.10 -7.48
N ILE A 255 -21.05 -10.73 -6.39
CA ILE A 255 -19.71 -11.30 -6.26
C ILE A 255 -19.46 -12.49 -7.20
N ILE A 256 -20.49 -13.08 -7.81
CA ILE A 256 -20.32 -14.10 -8.86
C ILE A 256 -19.72 -13.44 -10.11
N ALA A 257 -20.29 -12.29 -10.53
CA ALA A 257 -19.75 -11.52 -11.64
C ALA A 257 -18.34 -11.01 -11.33
N TYR A 258 -18.09 -10.64 -10.08
CA TYR A 258 -16.74 -10.20 -9.65
C TYR A 258 -15.69 -11.30 -9.81
N VAL A 259 -15.99 -12.54 -9.40
CA VAL A 259 -15.08 -13.68 -9.59
C VAL A 259 -14.85 -13.95 -11.07
N ARG A 260 -15.88 -13.83 -11.93
CA ARG A 260 -15.74 -13.97 -13.39
C ARG A 260 -14.84 -12.88 -13.97
N GLU A 261 -15.00 -11.63 -13.53
CA GLU A 261 -14.16 -10.51 -13.97
C GLU A 261 -12.70 -10.69 -13.54
N LEU A 262 -12.43 -11.11 -12.30
CA LEU A 262 -11.09 -11.42 -11.80
C LEU A 262 -10.42 -12.57 -12.56
N ASN A 263 -11.20 -13.42 -13.20
CA ASN A 263 -10.73 -14.54 -14.03
C ASN A 263 -10.83 -14.24 -15.53
N ASN A 264 -11.13 -13.00 -15.91
CA ASN A 264 -11.24 -12.61 -17.30
C ASN A 264 -9.92 -12.92 -18.06
N GLY A 265 -10.03 -13.63 -19.19
CA GLY A 265 -8.87 -14.09 -19.96
C GLY A 265 -8.18 -15.35 -19.42
N LYS A 266 -8.65 -15.95 -18.32
CA LYS A 266 -8.15 -17.23 -17.78
C LYS A 266 -9.12 -18.37 -18.13
N GLU A 267 -8.60 -19.60 -18.24
CA GLU A 267 -9.43 -20.77 -18.56
C GLU A 267 -10.05 -21.36 -17.29
N PRO A 268 -11.38 -21.30 -17.12
CA PRO A 268 -12.04 -21.78 -15.91
C PRO A 268 -12.08 -23.31 -15.85
N VAL A 269 -11.83 -23.87 -14.69
CA VAL A 269 -11.94 -25.32 -14.40
C VAL A 269 -13.40 -25.73 -14.15
N HIS A 270 -14.22 -24.83 -13.62
CA HIS A 270 -15.65 -25.02 -13.33
C HIS A 270 -16.38 -23.67 -13.29
N GLU A 271 -17.69 -23.67 -13.33
CA GLU A 271 -18.50 -22.48 -13.09
C GLU A 271 -18.33 -21.95 -11.66
N PRO A 272 -18.47 -20.63 -11.42
CA PRO A 272 -18.35 -20.07 -10.07
C PRO A 272 -19.26 -20.76 -9.08
N VAL A 273 -18.72 -21.18 -7.95
CA VAL A 273 -19.46 -21.70 -6.80
C VAL A 273 -19.83 -20.53 -5.90
N TYR A 274 -21.09 -20.46 -5.54
CA TYR A 274 -21.62 -19.36 -4.72
C TYR A 274 -22.48 -19.89 -3.59
N PHE A 275 -22.32 -19.30 -2.41
CA PHE A 275 -23.22 -19.52 -1.29
C PHE A 275 -23.34 -18.27 -0.42
N LYS A 276 -24.49 -18.14 0.23
CA LYS A 276 -24.81 -17.06 1.14
C LYS A 276 -25.66 -17.58 2.31
N GLY A 277 -25.39 -17.06 3.50
CA GLY A 277 -26.17 -17.39 4.68
C GLY A 277 -25.77 -16.55 5.88
N SER A 278 -26.23 -16.93 7.08
CA SER A 278 -25.98 -16.20 8.30
C SER A 278 -25.71 -17.14 9.47
N VAL A 279 -24.69 -16.83 10.26
CA VAL A 279 -24.33 -17.53 11.49
C VAL A 279 -24.12 -16.51 12.60
N ASP A 280 -24.82 -16.65 13.73
CA ASP A 280 -24.71 -15.76 14.90
C ASP A 280 -24.84 -14.24 14.52
N GLN A 281 -25.80 -13.89 13.65
CA GLN A 281 -26.05 -12.55 13.10
C GLN A 281 -25.00 -12.01 12.12
N ILE A 282 -23.95 -12.77 11.82
CA ILE A 282 -22.95 -12.43 10.80
C ILE A 282 -23.44 -13.02 9.48
N GLU A 283 -23.73 -12.17 8.48
CA GLU A 283 -23.99 -12.64 7.12
C GLU A 283 -22.66 -12.99 6.46
N VAL A 284 -22.62 -14.13 5.81
CA VAL A 284 -21.46 -14.62 5.06
C VAL A 284 -21.87 -14.84 3.61
N GLU A 285 -21.12 -14.28 2.68
CA GLU A 285 -21.32 -14.43 1.26
C GLU A 285 -20.00 -14.76 0.60
N VAL A 286 -19.95 -15.87 -0.15
CA VAL A 286 -18.73 -16.37 -0.78
C VAL A 286 -19.02 -16.77 -2.21
N ALA A 287 -18.13 -16.34 -3.12
CA ALA A 287 -18.03 -16.87 -4.47
C ALA A 287 -16.60 -17.28 -4.75
N PHE A 288 -16.40 -18.41 -5.43
CA PHE A 288 -15.07 -18.82 -5.86
C PHE A 288 -15.10 -19.64 -7.15
N GLN A 289 -13.97 -19.65 -7.86
CA GLN A 289 -13.76 -20.42 -9.08
C GLN A 289 -12.29 -20.82 -9.18
N PHE A 290 -12.02 -22.01 -9.69
CA PHE A 290 -10.67 -22.42 -10.06
C PHE A 290 -10.43 -22.15 -11.55
N VAL A 291 -9.21 -21.71 -11.83
CA VAL A 291 -8.69 -21.49 -13.17
C VAL A 291 -7.39 -22.28 -13.37
N ASP A 292 -7.01 -22.56 -14.62
CA ASP A 292 -5.71 -23.23 -14.90
C ASP A 292 -4.56 -22.22 -14.77
N ALA A 293 -4.34 -21.79 -13.52
CA ALA A 293 -3.24 -20.93 -13.10
C ALA A 293 -2.63 -21.48 -11.82
N PHE A 294 -1.45 -20.97 -11.42
CA PHE A 294 -0.75 -21.41 -10.22
C PHE A 294 -0.76 -20.35 -9.10
N GLU A 295 -1.76 -19.48 -9.09
CA GLU A 295 -1.89 -18.39 -8.13
C GLU A 295 -3.16 -18.52 -7.29
N GLU A 296 -3.08 -18.10 -6.02
CA GLU A 296 -4.21 -17.92 -5.11
C GLU A 296 -4.60 -16.44 -5.10
N ASN A 297 -5.83 -16.11 -5.52
CA ASN A 297 -6.37 -14.76 -5.47
C ASN A 297 -7.65 -14.74 -4.60
N ILE A 298 -7.51 -14.47 -3.31
CA ILE A 298 -8.65 -14.45 -2.36
C ILE A 298 -8.82 -13.07 -1.79
N LEU A 299 -9.91 -12.40 -2.17
CA LEU A 299 -10.29 -11.09 -1.69
C LEU A 299 -11.23 -11.20 -0.48
N GLY A 300 -10.94 -10.43 0.56
CA GLY A 300 -11.76 -10.38 1.78
C GLY A 300 -12.43 -9.03 1.97
N PHE A 301 -13.70 -9.05 2.35
CA PHE A 301 -14.48 -7.85 2.63
C PHE A 301 -15.23 -7.97 3.96
N CYS A 302 -15.29 -6.88 4.71
CA CYS A 302 -16.13 -6.77 5.89
C CYS A 302 -16.90 -5.45 5.84
N ASN A 303 -18.24 -5.53 5.82
CA ASN A 303 -19.13 -4.37 5.69
C ASN A 303 -18.75 -3.49 4.49
N ASN A 304 -18.51 -4.11 3.33
CA ASN A 304 -18.06 -3.48 2.07
C ASN A 304 -16.66 -2.84 2.10
N ILE A 305 -15.91 -3.00 3.18
CA ILE A 305 -14.52 -2.53 3.27
C ILE A 305 -13.60 -3.65 2.86
N PHE A 306 -12.72 -3.39 1.90
CA PHE A 306 -11.68 -4.32 1.48
C PHE A 306 -10.63 -4.49 2.59
N THR A 307 -10.46 -5.73 3.05
CA THR A 307 -9.44 -6.07 4.04
C THR A 307 -8.17 -6.52 3.35
N GLN A 308 -7.38 -5.54 2.90
CA GLN A 308 -6.18 -5.76 2.09
C GLN A 308 -5.19 -6.73 2.74
N GLU A 309 -5.04 -6.69 4.06
CA GLU A 309 -4.17 -7.58 4.84
C GLU A 309 -4.92 -8.85 5.32
N GLY A 310 -6.11 -9.08 4.78
CA GLY A 310 -6.93 -10.24 5.13
C GLY A 310 -7.64 -10.12 6.47
N GLY A 311 -7.64 -11.19 7.24
CA GLY A 311 -8.23 -11.21 8.57
C GLY A 311 -8.93 -12.52 8.90
N THR A 312 -9.62 -12.52 10.03
CA THR A 312 -10.23 -13.70 10.66
C THR A 312 -11.24 -14.42 9.76
N HIS A 313 -12.02 -13.69 8.95
CA HIS A 313 -12.98 -14.27 8.00
C HIS A 313 -12.26 -15.10 6.92
N LEU A 314 -11.13 -14.63 6.37
CA LEU A 314 -10.35 -15.40 5.40
C LEU A 314 -9.70 -16.63 6.04
N VAL A 315 -9.27 -16.52 7.30
CA VAL A 315 -8.74 -17.66 8.06
C VAL A 315 -9.81 -18.76 8.18
N GLY A 316 -11.05 -18.38 8.51
CA GLY A 316 -12.17 -19.31 8.59
C GLY A 316 -12.41 -20.07 7.28
N PHE A 317 -12.51 -19.34 6.16
CA PHE A 317 -12.69 -19.90 4.83
C PHE A 317 -11.53 -20.84 4.43
N LYS A 318 -10.31 -20.32 4.45
CA LYS A 318 -9.10 -21.07 4.04
C LYS A 318 -8.92 -22.36 4.83
N THR A 319 -9.16 -22.31 6.14
CA THR A 319 -9.02 -23.47 7.02
C THR A 319 -10.07 -24.54 6.71
N LYS A 320 -11.35 -24.17 6.66
CA LYS A 320 -12.43 -25.15 6.41
C LYS A 320 -12.35 -25.72 5.00
N PHE A 321 -12.08 -24.89 3.98
CA PHE A 321 -11.90 -25.34 2.62
C PHE A 321 -10.79 -26.41 2.53
N THR A 322 -9.62 -26.14 3.11
CA THR A 322 -8.50 -27.09 3.14
C THR A 322 -8.88 -28.41 3.84
N GLN A 323 -9.62 -28.33 4.94
CA GLN A 323 -10.08 -29.54 5.66
C GLN A 323 -11.02 -30.37 4.80
N LEU A 324 -12.00 -29.74 4.14
CA LEU A 324 -12.98 -30.44 3.29
C LEU A 324 -12.29 -31.13 2.11
N ILE A 325 -11.43 -30.43 1.38
CA ILE A 325 -10.73 -31.03 0.23
C ILE A 325 -9.91 -32.24 0.66
N ASN A 326 -9.23 -32.17 1.79
CA ASN A 326 -8.46 -33.33 2.30
C ASN A 326 -9.39 -34.49 2.73
N SER A 327 -10.54 -34.18 3.35
CA SER A 327 -11.51 -35.20 3.77
C SER A 327 -12.06 -35.94 2.56
N TYR A 328 -12.57 -35.22 1.56
CA TYR A 328 -13.10 -35.79 0.33
C TYR A 328 -12.04 -36.51 -0.52
N ALA A 329 -10.79 -36.00 -0.55
CA ALA A 329 -9.70 -36.70 -1.25
C ALA A 329 -9.40 -38.07 -0.64
N ARG A 330 -9.57 -38.22 0.69
CA ARG A 330 -9.44 -39.51 1.37
C ARG A 330 -10.65 -40.42 1.12
N GLU A 331 -11.86 -39.87 1.22
CA GLU A 331 -13.09 -40.61 0.97
C GLU A 331 -13.16 -41.16 -0.45
N LEU A 332 -12.73 -40.37 -1.43
CA LEU A 332 -12.63 -40.79 -2.84
C LEU A 332 -11.44 -41.70 -3.14
N GLY A 333 -10.58 -42.01 -2.14
CA GLY A 333 -9.42 -42.86 -2.28
C GLY A 333 -8.24 -42.25 -3.09
N ILE A 334 -8.29 -40.94 -3.37
CA ILE A 334 -7.22 -40.20 -4.04
C ILE A 334 -6.01 -40.08 -3.13
N LEU A 335 -6.23 -39.76 -1.83
CA LEU A 335 -5.24 -39.84 -0.77
C LEU A 335 -5.40 -41.16 -0.01
N LYS A 336 -4.34 -41.98 0.04
CA LYS A 336 -4.31 -43.21 0.85
C LYS A 336 -4.03 -42.87 2.32
N GLU A 337 -4.29 -43.80 3.24
CA GLU A 337 -4.06 -43.61 4.68
C GLU A 337 -2.62 -43.16 5.02
N LYS A 338 -1.64 -43.63 4.25
CA LYS A 338 -0.20 -43.31 4.45
C LYS A 338 0.24 -42.02 3.79
N ASP A 339 -0.60 -41.41 2.93
CA ASP A 339 -0.26 -40.19 2.23
C ASP A 339 -0.41 -38.97 3.15
N SER A 340 0.50 -38.01 3.03
CA SER A 340 0.35 -36.71 3.67
C SER A 340 -0.82 -35.94 3.06
N ASN A 341 -1.54 -35.17 3.87
CA ASN A 341 -2.55 -34.26 3.40
C ASN A 341 -1.98 -33.23 2.40
N PHE A 342 -2.81 -32.74 1.54
CA PHE A 342 -2.54 -31.51 0.78
C PHE A 342 -2.34 -30.36 1.76
N THR A 343 -1.39 -29.49 1.50
CA THR A 343 -1.22 -28.25 2.25
C THR A 343 -2.34 -27.26 1.92
N GLY A 344 -2.49 -26.23 2.72
CA GLY A 344 -3.44 -25.17 2.42
C GLY A 344 -3.17 -24.51 1.06
N ALA A 345 -1.90 -24.29 0.73
CA ALA A 345 -1.50 -23.76 -0.58
C ALA A 345 -1.86 -24.74 -1.72
N ASP A 346 -1.61 -26.05 -1.56
CA ASP A 346 -2.00 -27.04 -2.56
C ASP A 346 -3.49 -27.00 -2.89
N THR A 347 -4.34 -26.85 -1.84
CA THR A 347 -5.80 -26.89 -2.02
C THR A 347 -6.40 -25.63 -2.61
N ARG A 348 -5.68 -24.51 -2.58
CA ARG A 348 -6.18 -23.21 -3.06
C ARG A 348 -5.44 -22.67 -4.27
N ASN A 349 -4.47 -23.40 -4.77
CA ASN A 349 -3.73 -23.04 -5.98
C ASN A 349 -4.65 -23.02 -7.20
N GLY A 350 -4.66 -21.92 -7.94
CA GLY A 350 -5.60 -21.66 -9.03
C GLY A 350 -6.98 -21.15 -8.58
N MET A 351 -7.18 -20.91 -7.27
CA MET A 351 -8.44 -20.39 -6.75
C MET A 351 -8.50 -18.87 -6.83
N THR A 352 -9.56 -18.35 -7.44
CA THR A 352 -10.02 -16.98 -7.26
C THR A 352 -11.27 -17.01 -6.39
N ALA A 353 -11.30 -16.24 -5.29
CA ALA A 353 -12.43 -16.19 -4.38
C ALA A 353 -12.68 -14.77 -3.84
N VAL A 354 -13.96 -14.49 -3.60
CA VAL A 354 -14.42 -13.31 -2.86
C VAL A 354 -15.15 -13.80 -1.62
N VAL A 355 -14.69 -13.37 -0.45
CA VAL A 355 -15.27 -13.70 0.86
C VAL A 355 -15.74 -12.42 1.52
N ALA A 356 -17.02 -12.16 1.51
CA ALA A 356 -17.64 -10.99 2.09
C ALA A 356 -18.41 -11.35 3.36
N VAL A 357 -18.22 -10.57 4.43
CA VAL A 357 -18.99 -10.69 5.66
C VAL A 357 -19.68 -9.37 6.00
N LYS A 358 -20.93 -9.45 6.47
CA LYS A 358 -21.63 -8.32 7.11
C LYS A 358 -21.70 -8.61 8.61
N HIS A 359 -20.95 -7.85 9.35
CA HIS A 359 -20.76 -8.04 10.79
C HIS A 359 -21.37 -6.85 11.56
N PRO A 360 -22.18 -7.07 12.60
CA PRO A 360 -22.83 -5.99 13.32
C PRO A 360 -21.86 -5.11 14.12
N ASP A 361 -20.75 -5.68 14.62
CA ASP A 361 -19.74 -4.96 15.42
C ASP A 361 -18.34 -5.49 15.11
N PRO A 362 -17.76 -5.19 13.93
CA PRO A 362 -16.46 -5.70 13.54
C PRO A 362 -15.32 -4.98 14.23
N ILE A 363 -14.30 -5.75 14.63
CA ILE A 363 -13.04 -5.24 15.19
C ILE A 363 -11.97 -5.32 14.12
N PHE A 364 -11.27 -4.22 13.84
CA PHE A 364 -10.16 -4.14 12.90
C PHE A 364 -8.83 -3.84 13.61
N GLU A 365 -7.73 -4.29 13.01
CA GLU A 365 -6.39 -3.88 13.41
C GLU A 365 -6.09 -2.47 12.84
N GLY A 366 -6.48 -1.40 13.56
CA GLY A 366 -6.21 -0.02 13.21
C GLY A 366 -7.34 0.72 12.47
N GLN A 367 -7.13 2.05 12.32
CA GLN A 367 -8.13 2.98 11.77
C GLN A 367 -8.37 2.78 10.27
N THR A 368 -7.37 2.36 9.52
CA THR A 368 -7.45 2.13 8.07
C THR A 368 -8.21 0.86 7.70
N LYS A 369 -8.62 0.04 8.68
CA LYS A 369 -9.46 -1.16 8.54
C LYS A 369 -8.93 -2.20 7.56
N THR A 370 -7.61 -2.28 7.40
CA THR A 370 -6.96 -3.17 6.43
C THR A 370 -7.03 -4.64 6.81
N LYS A 371 -7.26 -4.97 8.11
CA LYS A 371 -7.31 -6.34 8.61
C LYS A 371 -8.42 -6.55 9.62
N LEU A 372 -9.28 -7.54 9.40
CA LEU A 372 -10.34 -7.91 10.34
C LEU A 372 -9.78 -8.77 11.46
N ALA A 373 -10.10 -8.40 12.72
CA ALA A 373 -9.62 -9.09 13.93
C ALA A 373 -10.74 -9.80 14.73
N SER A 374 -12.02 -9.66 14.34
CA SER A 374 -13.17 -10.28 15.02
C SER A 374 -13.09 -11.81 15.01
N ALA A 375 -12.92 -12.43 16.16
CA ALA A 375 -12.75 -13.90 16.28
C ALA A 375 -14.03 -14.69 15.88
N ASP A 376 -15.20 -14.13 16.12
CA ASP A 376 -16.51 -14.69 15.76
C ASP A 376 -16.71 -14.77 14.23
N ALA A 377 -16.12 -13.85 13.46
CA ALA A 377 -16.10 -13.94 12.00
C ALA A 377 -15.39 -15.22 11.50
N THR A 378 -14.32 -15.68 12.19
CA THR A 378 -13.69 -16.96 11.86
C THR A 378 -14.67 -18.11 12.00
N LYS A 379 -15.39 -18.17 13.13
CA LYS A 379 -16.38 -19.23 13.40
C LYS A 379 -17.53 -19.19 12.38
N ALA A 380 -18.07 -18.00 12.12
CA ALA A 380 -19.19 -17.83 11.20
C ALA A 380 -18.84 -18.32 9.79
N VAL A 381 -17.71 -17.84 9.24
CA VAL A 381 -17.26 -18.23 7.90
C VAL A 381 -16.85 -19.70 7.85
N PHE A 382 -16.18 -20.23 8.87
CA PHE A 382 -15.79 -21.64 8.96
C PHE A 382 -17.02 -22.56 8.92
N THR A 383 -18.03 -22.28 9.75
CA THR A 383 -19.27 -23.07 9.81
C THR A 383 -20.02 -23.00 8.49
N MET A 384 -20.25 -21.78 7.97
CA MET A 384 -20.98 -21.57 6.73
C MET A 384 -20.31 -22.25 5.54
N THR A 385 -18.98 -22.10 5.43
CA THR A 385 -18.19 -22.77 4.38
C THR A 385 -18.33 -24.29 4.47
N GLY A 386 -18.35 -24.83 5.70
CA GLY A 386 -18.54 -26.27 5.92
C GLY A 386 -19.89 -26.75 5.41
N ASP A 387 -20.94 -26.19 5.96
CA ASP A 387 -22.31 -26.63 5.71
C ASP A 387 -22.70 -26.51 4.23
N GLU A 388 -22.32 -25.41 3.58
CA GLU A 388 -22.70 -25.16 2.18
C GLU A 388 -21.83 -25.93 1.18
N LEU A 389 -20.52 -26.05 1.43
CA LEU A 389 -19.65 -26.79 0.52
C LEU A 389 -19.85 -28.31 0.64
N GLU A 390 -20.13 -28.86 1.81
CA GLU A 390 -20.53 -30.27 1.94
C GLU A 390 -21.76 -30.56 1.10
N ARG A 391 -22.83 -29.75 1.23
CA ARG A 391 -24.05 -29.89 0.40
C ARG A 391 -23.78 -29.71 -1.10
N PHE A 392 -22.89 -28.79 -1.46
CA PHE A 392 -22.56 -28.54 -2.86
C PHE A 392 -21.76 -29.70 -3.46
N PHE A 393 -20.71 -30.16 -2.79
CA PHE A 393 -19.85 -31.23 -3.28
C PHE A 393 -20.55 -32.58 -3.37
N ASP A 394 -21.44 -32.90 -2.46
CA ASP A 394 -22.26 -34.12 -2.52
C ASP A 394 -23.15 -34.17 -3.78
N ARG A 395 -23.54 -33.01 -4.31
CA ARG A 395 -24.36 -32.90 -5.52
C ARG A 395 -23.55 -32.70 -6.79
N ASN A 396 -22.29 -32.24 -6.67
CA ASN A 396 -21.44 -31.84 -7.79
C ASN A 396 -20.07 -32.54 -7.72
N LEU A 397 -20.09 -33.88 -7.73
CA LEU A 397 -18.88 -34.70 -7.62
C LEU A 397 -17.87 -34.45 -8.71
N ASP A 398 -18.29 -34.05 -9.92
CA ASP A 398 -17.36 -33.76 -11.02
C ASP A 398 -16.58 -32.47 -10.77
N THR A 399 -17.24 -31.44 -10.25
CA THR A 399 -16.58 -30.20 -9.80
C THR A 399 -15.60 -30.48 -8.67
N LEU A 400 -16.01 -31.27 -7.66
CA LEU A 400 -15.14 -31.66 -6.56
C LEU A 400 -13.89 -32.40 -7.05
N LYS A 401 -14.05 -33.38 -7.97
CA LYS A 401 -12.92 -34.11 -8.56
C LYS A 401 -11.98 -33.19 -9.33
N ALA A 402 -12.51 -32.21 -10.07
CA ALA A 402 -11.71 -31.22 -10.79
C ALA A 402 -10.89 -30.37 -9.83
N ILE A 403 -11.50 -29.90 -8.73
CA ILE A 403 -10.81 -29.14 -7.67
C ILE A 403 -9.71 -29.99 -7.00
N ILE A 404 -10.00 -31.24 -6.66
CA ILE A 404 -9.00 -32.16 -6.07
C ILE A 404 -7.87 -32.43 -7.06
N ALA A 405 -8.16 -32.53 -8.36
CA ALA A 405 -7.12 -32.69 -9.38
C ALA A 405 -6.17 -31.47 -9.46
N CYS A 406 -6.67 -30.25 -9.27
CA CYS A 406 -5.84 -29.06 -9.14
C CYS A 406 -4.93 -29.16 -7.91
N ALA A 407 -5.48 -29.56 -6.74
CA ALA A 407 -4.69 -29.76 -5.53
C ALA A 407 -3.62 -30.85 -5.69
N GLU A 408 -3.94 -31.95 -6.39
CA GLU A 408 -3.00 -33.04 -6.70
C GLU A 408 -1.88 -32.58 -7.63
N LYS A 409 -2.22 -31.82 -8.69
CA LYS A 409 -1.25 -31.20 -9.62
C LYS A 409 -0.30 -30.30 -8.85
N SER A 410 -0.83 -29.45 -8.00
CA SER A 410 -0.11 -28.54 -7.14
C SER A 410 0.84 -29.26 -6.16
N ALA A 411 0.34 -30.25 -5.43
CA ALA A 411 1.16 -31.04 -4.51
C ALA A 411 2.29 -31.80 -5.20
N LYS A 412 2.08 -32.27 -6.44
CA LYS A 412 3.14 -32.91 -7.26
C LYS A 412 4.25 -31.93 -7.61
N ILE A 413 3.87 -30.69 -8.02
CA ILE A 413 4.84 -29.63 -8.34
C ILE A 413 5.63 -29.27 -7.09
N ARG A 414 4.96 -28.94 -5.99
CA ARG A 414 5.61 -28.62 -4.71
C ARG A 414 6.62 -29.69 -4.28
N LYS A 415 6.22 -30.97 -4.29
CA LYS A 415 7.12 -32.10 -3.94
C LYS A 415 8.32 -32.19 -4.87
N ALA A 416 8.15 -31.89 -6.16
CA ALA A 416 9.26 -31.87 -7.11
C ALA A 416 10.21 -30.71 -6.82
N GLU A 417 9.68 -29.54 -6.51
CA GLU A 417 10.45 -28.34 -6.13
C GLU A 417 11.19 -28.52 -4.80
N GLU A 418 10.54 -29.04 -3.76
CA GLU A 418 11.17 -29.38 -2.47
C GLU A 418 12.34 -30.36 -2.67
N LYS A 419 12.16 -31.35 -3.54
CA LYS A 419 13.23 -32.30 -3.88
C LYS A 419 14.38 -31.63 -4.63
N ALA A 420 14.09 -30.76 -5.58
CA ALA A 420 15.09 -29.98 -6.30
C ALA A 420 15.84 -29.04 -5.34
N LYS A 421 15.12 -28.35 -4.43
CA LYS A 421 15.65 -27.46 -3.40
C LYS A 421 16.55 -28.23 -2.42
N THR A 422 16.10 -29.38 -1.92
CA THR A 422 16.89 -30.23 -1.02
C THR A 422 18.17 -30.73 -1.70
N ASN A 423 18.10 -31.11 -2.98
CA ASN A 423 19.26 -31.50 -3.78
C ASN A 423 20.24 -30.34 -4.01
N MET A 424 19.74 -29.12 -4.18
CA MET A 424 20.56 -27.91 -4.29
C MET A 424 21.20 -27.53 -2.96
N LEU A 425 20.45 -27.53 -1.86
CA LEU A 425 20.96 -27.25 -0.51
C LEU A 425 21.98 -28.29 -0.03
N SER A 426 21.79 -29.56 -0.40
CA SER A 426 22.76 -30.61 -0.09
C SER A 426 24.06 -30.45 -0.89
N LYS A 427 23.97 -29.91 -2.13
CA LYS A 427 25.14 -29.55 -2.94
C LYS A 427 25.78 -28.21 -2.53
N SER A 428 25.02 -27.30 -1.90
CA SER A 428 25.50 -25.99 -1.43
C SER A 428 26.11 -25.99 -0.04
N LYS A 429 26.13 -27.11 0.67
CA LYS A 429 26.94 -27.27 1.92
C LYS A 429 28.44 -27.11 1.70
N PHE A 430 28.86 -26.97 0.46
CA PHE A 430 30.22 -26.63 0.08
C PHE A 430 30.24 -25.35 -0.74
N SER A 431 30.67 -24.35 -0.09
CA SER A 431 31.29 -23.08 -0.41
C SER A 431 30.49 -21.87 0.06
N PHE A 432 31.03 -21.29 1.08
CA PHE A 432 30.94 -19.88 1.44
C PHE A 432 31.55 -18.96 0.35
N ASP A 433 31.74 -19.49 -0.84
CA ASP A 433 32.13 -18.73 -2.02
C ASP A 433 30.87 -18.21 -2.72
N SER A 434 30.38 -17.07 -2.24
CA SER A 434 29.79 -16.10 -3.17
C SER A 434 30.84 -15.88 -4.25
N ASN A 435 30.65 -16.30 -5.45
CA ASN A 435 31.53 -16.23 -6.65
C ASN A 435 32.58 -15.08 -6.69
N GLY A 436 33.17 -14.68 -5.58
CA GLY A 436 34.07 -13.55 -5.41
C GLY A 436 33.48 -12.17 -5.69
N LYS A 437 32.17 -12.08 -6.01
CA LYS A 437 31.51 -10.84 -6.41
C LYS A 437 31.12 -9.95 -5.20
N LEU A 438 30.59 -10.56 -4.14
CA LEU A 438 30.15 -9.81 -2.95
C LEU A 438 31.37 -9.28 -2.17
N ALA A 439 31.50 -7.97 -2.11
CA ALA A 439 32.40 -7.31 -1.17
C ALA A 439 31.65 -7.00 0.13
N ASN A 440 31.70 -7.91 1.10
CA ASN A 440 30.95 -7.79 2.34
C ASN A 440 31.47 -6.66 3.24
N CYS A 441 30.68 -6.23 4.22
CA CYS A 441 31.09 -5.31 5.28
C CYS A 441 31.68 -6.07 6.48
N GLU A 442 32.36 -5.33 7.35
CA GLU A 442 33.04 -5.88 8.53
C GLU A 442 32.05 -6.11 9.70
N SER A 443 31.05 -5.24 9.84
CA SER A 443 30.03 -5.36 10.87
C SER A 443 29.20 -6.61 10.69
N ARG A 444 28.84 -7.23 11.80
CA ARG A 444 27.90 -8.37 11.88
C ARG A 444 26.56 -7.97 12.48
N ASP A 445 26.37 -6.70 12.81
CA ASP A 445 25.12 -6.15 13.32
C ASP A 445 24.23 -5.76 12.13
N PRO A 446 23.17 -6.52 11.81
CA PRO A 446 22.34 -6.24 10.64
C PRO A 446 21.74 -4.83 10.64
N SER A 447 21.39 -4.30 11.82
CA SER A 447 20.75 -2.99 11.98
C SER A 447 21.63 -1.82 11.53
N LYS A 448 22.93 -2.05 11.34
CA LYS A 448 23.93 -1.06 10.90
C LYS A 448 24.41 -1.30 9.49
N CYS A 449 24.12 -2.46 8.92
CA CYS A 449 24.68 -2.88 7.65
C CYS A 449 23.77 -2.50 6.48
N GLU A 450 24.37 -2.16 5.36
CA GLU A 450 23.68 -1.86 4.10
C GLU A 450 24.34 -2.65 2.97
N ILE A 451 23.53 -3.08 1.99
CA ILE A 451 24.07 -3.68 0.77
C ILE A 451 23.62 -2.87 -0.44
N PHE A 452 24.58 -2.53 -1.30
CA PHE A 452 24.33 -1.88 -2.59
C PHE A 452 24.42 -2.92 -3.70
N ILE A 453 23.35 -3.05 -4.46
CA ILE A 453 23.30 -3.85 -5.68
C ILE A 453 23.68 -2.90 -6.82
N VAL A 454 24.84 -3.12 -7.43
CA VAL A 454 25.44 -2.18 -8.36
C VAL A 454 25.45 -2.77 -9.77
N GLU A 455 25.03 -1.97 -10.75
CA GLU A 455 25.11 -2.35 -12.15
C GLU A 455 26.54 -2.40 -12.66
N GLY A 456 26.94 -3.59 -13.12
CA GLY A 456 28.22 -3.84 -13.79
C GLY A 456 29.43 -3.91 -12.86
N ASP A 457 30.50 -4.50 -13.41
CA ASP A 457 31.77 -4.68 -12.68
C ASP A 457 32.56 -3.36 -12.57
N SER A 458 32.39 -2.39 -13.50
CA SER A 458 33.08 -1.10 -13.50
C SER A 458 32.60 -0.21 -12.34
N ALA A 459 31.31 0.10 -12.30
CA ALA A 459 30.72 0.87 -11.21
C ALA A 459 30.85 0.13 -9.86
N GLY A 460 30.74 -1.21 -9.87
CA GLY A 460 31.02 -2.06 -8.72
C GLY A 460 32.46 -1.91 -8.21
N GLY A 461 33.44 -1.67 -9.08
CA GLY A 461 34.83 -1.40 -8.73
C GLY A 461 34.99 -0.07 -7.99
N SER A 462 34.46 1.02 -8.55
CA SER A 462 34.45 2.36 -7.91
C SER A 462 33.71 2.34 -6.58
N ALA A 463 32.54 1.69 -6.52
CA ALA A 463 31.77 1.54 -5.29
C ALA A 463 32.51 0.74 -4.20
N LYS A 464 33.22 -0.33 -4.56
CA LYS A 464 34.06 -1.10 -3.62
C LYS A 464 35.20 -0.27 -3.04
N MET A 465 35.76 0.66 -3.80
CA MET A 465 36.83 1.57 -3.34
C MET A 465 36.24 2.69 -2.48
N GLY A 466 35.15 3.31 -2.90
CA GLY A 466 34.55 4.47 -2.24
C GLY A 466 33.72 4.15 -0.98
N ARG A 467 33.27 2.90 -0.77
CA ARG A 467 32.39 2.54 0.34
C ARG A 467 33.01 2.63 1.73
N ASN A 468 32.20 2.80 2.74
CA ASN A 468 32.62 2.52 4.12
C ASN A 468 32.57 1.00 4.40
N ARG A 469 33.75 0.39 4.51
CA ARG A 469 33.89 -1.07 4.70
C ARG A 469 33.30 -1.58 6.01
N GLN A 470 33.14 -0.72 7.00
CA GLN A 470 32.61 -1.13 8.30
C GLN A 470 31.17 -1.61 8.20
N PHE A 471 30.31 -0.93 7.41
CA PHE A 471 28.88 -1.23 7.37
C PHE A 471 28.28 -1.34 5.96
N GLN A 472 29.02 -1.02 4.89
CA GLN A 472 28.53 -1.09 3.52
C GLN A 472 29.10 -2.30 2.77
N ALA A 473 28.22 -3.13 2.22
CA ALA A 473 28.53 -4.22 1.31
C ALA A 473 28.20 -3.80 -0.14
N ILE A 474 28.98 -4.29 -1.11
CA ILE A 474 28.75 -4.07 -2.54
C ILE A 474 28.59 -5.40 -3.25
N LEU A 475 27.51 -5.54 -4.00
CA LEU A 475 27.21 -6.68 -4.85
C LEU A 475 27.04 -6.22 -6.30
N PRO A 476 28.08 -6.31 -7.14
CA PRO A 476 27.92 -6.08 -8.57
C PRO A 476 27.07 -7.18 -9.23
N ILE A 477 26.13 -6.76 -10.07
CA ILE A 477 25.35 -7.66 -10.92
C ILE A 477 25.72 -7.46 -12.39
N ARG A 478 25.66 -8.52 -13.19
CA ARG A 478 26.05 -8.47 -14.61
C ARG A 478 24.80 -8.28 -15.49
N GLY A 479 24.53 -7.04 -15.87
CA GLY A 479 23.47 -6.68 -16.79
C GLY A 479 22.07 -7.04 -16.29
N LYS A 480 21.14 -7.21 -17.21
CA LYS A 480 19.74 -7.50 -16.93
C LYS A 480 19.57 -8.90 -16.34
N ILE A 481 19.04 -8.97 -15.12
CA ILE A 481 18.72 -10.25 -14.49
C ILE A 481 17.53 -10.93 -15.19
N LEU A 482 17.29 -12.20 -14.87
CA LEU A 482 16.14 -12.94 -15.38
C LEU A 482 14.83 -12.25 -14.96
N ASN A 483 13.92 -12.06 -15.94
CA ASN A 483 12.55 -11.66 -15.62
C ASN A 483 11.82 -12.83 -14.96
N VAL A 484 11.64 -12.74 -13.64
CA VAL A 484 11.06 -13.80 -12.82
C VAL A 484 9.56 -13.98 -13.04
N GLU A 485 8.86 -12.94 -13.51
CA GLU A 485 7.44 -13.00 -13.84
C GLU A 485 7.13 -13.99 -14.99
N LYS A 486 8.09 -14.13 -15.93
CA LYS A 486 7.96 -15.04 -17.09
C LYS A 486 8.65 -16.39 -16.91
N ALA A 487 9.50 -16.51 -15.91
CA ALA A 487 10.38 -17.66 -15.77
C ALA A 487 9.78 -18.72 -14.85
N SER A 488 9.95 -20.00 -15.20
CA SER A 488 9.66 -21.08 -14.27
C SER A 488 10.64 -21.06 -13.08
N MET A 489 10.19 -21.53 -11.91
CA MET A 489 10.96 -21.57 -10.67
C MET A 489 12.34 -22.23 -10.84
N ASP A 490 12.41 -23.33 -11.59
CA ASP A 490 13.68 -24.00 -11.90
C ASP A 490 14.69 -23.08 -12.57
N LYS A 491 14.24 -22.21 -13.48
CA LYS A 491 15.10 -21.22 -14.16
C LYS A 491 15.50 -20.10 -13.22
N VAL A 492 14.57 -19.65 -12.37
CA VAL A 492 14.84 -18.62 -11.35
C VAL A 492 15.91 -19.12 -10.39
N LEU A 493 15.73 -20.32 -9.82
CA LEU A 493 16.69 -20.94 -8.91
C LEU A 493 17.99 -21.40 -9.60
N ALA A 494 18.01 -21.58 -10.92
CA ALA A 494 19.23 -21.85 -11.68
C ALA A 494 20.06 -20.58 -11.95
N ASN A 495 19.43 -19.39 -11.94
CA ASN A 495 20.09 -18.12 -12.24
C ASN A 495 21.15 -17.76 -11.20
N ALA A 496 22.37 -17.47 -11.63
CA ALA A 496 23.51 -17.23 -10.75
C ALA A 496 23.38 -15.91 -9.97
N GLU A 497 22.85 -14.84 -10.59
CA GLU A 497 22.69 -13.53 -9.95
C GLU A 497 21.63 -13.59 -8.86
N ILE A 498 20.48 -14.22 -9.14
CA ILE A 498 19.39 -14.42 -8.16
C ILE A 498 19.88 -15.26 -6.98
N LYS A 499 20.58 -16.36 -7.22
CA LYS A 499 21.20 -17.16 -6.15
C LYS A 499 22.13 -16.34 -5.27
N THR A 500 22.94 -15.51 -5.90
CA THR A 500 23.91 -14.68 -5.17
C THR A 500 23.18 -13.67 -4.28
N MET A 501 22.10 -13.05 -4.76
CA MET A 501 21.27 -12.13 -3.97
C MET A 501 20.59 -12.85 -2.79
N ILE A 502 19.94 -14.00 -3.00
CA ILE A 502 19.30 -14.79 -1.93
C ILE A 502 20.32 -15.14 -0.84
N ASN A 503 21.51 -15.59 -1.23
CA ASN A 503 22.58 -15.94 -0.27
C ASN A 503 23.15 -14.70 0.44
N ALA A 504 23.26 -13.57 -0.26
CA ALA A 504 23.75 -12.33 0.31
C ALA A 504 22.80 -11.81 1.40
N PHE A 505 21.50 -11.75 1.11
CA PHE A 505 20.50 -11.28 2.06
C PHE A 505 20.34 -12.20 3.25
N GLY A 506 20.35 -13.51 3.03
CA GLY A 506 20.35 -14.53 4.08
C GLY A 506 19.00 -14.82 4.73
N CYS A 507 17.95 -14.11 4.32
CA CYS A 507 16.58 -14.25 4.87
C CYS A 507 15.73 -15.32 4.16
N GLY A 508 16.29 -16.05 3.18
CA GLY A 508 15.49 -16.96 2.35
C GLY A 508 14.62 -16.22 1.34
N PHE A 509 13.56 -16.85 0.85
CA PHE A 509 12.59 -16.24 -0.05
C PHE A 509 11.23 -16.92 0.11
N SER A 510 10.16 -16.19 -0.20
CA SER A 510 8.79 -16.71 -0.21
C SER A 510 8.33 -16.84 -1.66
N GLU A 511 7.97 -18.06 -2.07
CA GLU A 511 7.15 -18.30 -3.26
C GLU A 511 6.45 -19.64 -3.17
N GLY A 512 5.19 -19.65 -3.63
CA GLY A 512 4.41 -20.85 -3.85
C GLY A 512 4.24 -21.67 -2.57
N TYR A 513 4.86 -22.83 -2.53
CA TYR A 513 4.60 -23.87 -1.54
C TYR A 513 5.60 -23.95 -0.38
N GLY A 514 6.62 -23.11 -0.35
CA GLY A 514 7.65 -23.14 0.67
C GLY A 514 8.03 -21.75 1.13
N ASN A 515 7.40 -21.26 2.19
CA ASN A 515 7.82 -20.00 2.80
C ASN A 515 9.02 -20.27 3.72
N ASP A 516 10.23 -20.18 3.16
CA ASP A 516 11.49 -20.19 3.93
C ASP A 516 11.96 -18.78 4.26
N PHE A 517 11.17 -17.75 3.91
CA PHE A 517 11.48 -16.38 4.21
C PHE A 517 11.39 -16.15 5.73
N ASP A 518 12.44 -15.59 6.28
CA ASP A 518 12.53 -15.25 7.70
C ASP A 518 13.27 -13.90 7.81
N ILE A 519 12.53 -12.83 7.98
CA ILE A 519 13.05 -11.46 8.06
C ILE A 519 14.08 -11.31 9.17
N THR A 520 13.98 -12.10 10.26
CA THR A 520 14.92 -12.03 11.38
C THR A 520 16.34 -12.48 11.02
N LYS A 521 16.50 -13.18 9.88
CA LYS A 521 17.78 -13.62 9.33
C LYS A 521 18.38 -12.65 8.32
N LEU A 522 17.69 -11.55 8.02
CA LEU A 522 18.19 -10.52 7.12
C LEU A 522 19.51 -9.95 7.66
N LYS A 523 20.52 -9.87 6.77
CA LYS A 523 21.87 -9.42 7.15
C LYS A 523 22.09 -7.92 7.00
N TYR A 524 21.18 -7.20 6.38
CA TYR A 524 21.33 -5.77 6.05
C TYR A 524 20.03 -5.02 6.36
N ASP A 525 20.15 -3.89 7.06
CA ASP A 525 19.02 -2.98 7.32
C ASP A 525 18.51 -2.34 6.02
N LYS A 526 19.42 -2.05 5.08
CA LYS A 526 19.05 -1.45 3.79
C LYS A 526 19.61 -2.25 2.62
N ILE A 527 18.74 -2.51 1.66
CA ILE A 527 19.06 -3.05 0.34
C ILE A 527 18.87 -1.90 -0.65
N VAL A 528 19.96 -1.41 -1.21
CA VAL A 528 19.96 -0.22 -2.06
C VAL A 528 20.26 -0.64 -3.51
N LEU A 529 19.32 -0.38 -4.41
CA LEU A 529 19.51 -0.54 -5.85
C LEU A 529 20.26 0.66 -6.36
N MET A 530 21.38 0.45 -7.04
CA MET A 530 22.25 1.49 -7.54
C MET A 530 22.61 1.18 -9.00
N THR A 531 21.77 1.65 -9.90
CA THR A 531 21.84 1.46 -11.35
C THR A 531 22.20 2.76 -12.05
N ASP A 532 22.57 2.67 -13.32
CA ASP A 532 22.86 3.84 -14.15
C ASP A 532 21.57 4.65 -14.40
N ALA A 533 21.71 5.97 -14.54
CA ALA A 533 20.59 6.88 -14.77
C ALA A 533 20.15 6.90 -16.25
N ASP A 534 19.97 5.74 -16.84
CA ASP A 534 19.54 5.56 -18.24
C ASP A 534 18.39 4.55 -18.35
N VAL A 535 17.93 4.30 -19.57
CA VAL A 535 16.79 3.37 -19.84
C VAL A 535 17.14 1.92 -19.49
N ASP A 536 18.40 1.53 -19.60
CA ASP A 536 18.85 0.17 -19.27
C ASP A 536 18.92 -0.01 -17.75
N GLY A 537 19.44 0.98 -17.01
CA GLY A 537 19.42 0.98 -15.55
C GLY A 537 18.02 0.96 -14.97
N SER A 538 17.10 1.77 -15.51
CA SER A 538 15.67 1.74 -15.12
C SER A 538 15.03 0.36 -15.38
N HIS A 539 15.42 -0.32 -16.45
CA HIS A 539 14.95 -1.68 -16.72
C HIS A 539 15.53 -2.69 -15.71
N ILE A 540 16.80 -2.53 -15.31
CA ILE A 540 17.43 -3.38 -14.29
C ILE A 540 16.73 -3.18 -12.94
N ASP A 541 16.45 -1.93 -12.54
CA ASP A 541 15.66 -1.64 -11.34
C ASP A 541 14.29 -2.32 -11.38
N THR A 542 13.59 -2.24 -12.51
CA THR A 542 12.29 -2.91 -12.67
C THR A 542 12.38 -4.42 -12.51
N LEU A 543 13.42 -5.06 -13.07
CA LEU A 543 13.64 -6.51 -12.91
C LEU A 543 13.98 -6.89 -11.46
N LEU A 544 14.81 -6.08 -10.79
CA LEU A 544 15.17 -6.28 -9.38
C LEU A 544 13.95 -6.09 -8.47
N LEU A 545 13.16 -5.05 -8.71
CA LEU A 545 11.92 -4.81 -7.96
C LEU A 545 10.89 -5.92 -8.20
N THR A 546 10.76 -6.42 -9.42
CA THR A 546 9.90 -7.58 -9.72
C THR A 546 10.36 -8.81 -8.93
N PHE A 547 11.66 -9.08 -8.88
CA PHE A 547 12.21 -10.17 -8.09
C PHE A 547 11.93 -10.00 -6.59
N LEU A 548 12.22 -8.83 -6.02
CA LEU A 548 11.97 -8.55 -4.61
C LEU A 548 10.47 -8.62 -4.29
N TYR A 549 9.63 -8.05 -5.14
CA TYR A 549 8.18 -8.05 -4.94
C TYR A 549 7.58 -9.47 -4.96
N ARG A 550 8.01 -10.32 -5.91
CA ARG A 550 7.46 -11.67 -6.04
C ARG A 550 8.03 -12.68 -5.03
N PHE A 551 9.29 -12.51 -4.61
CA PHE A 551 9.99 -13.51 -3.79
C PHE A 551 10.30 -13.05 -2.36
N MET A 552 10.28 -11.76 -2.09
CA MET A 552 10.63 -11.18 -0.79
C MET A 552 9.81 -9.90 -0.52
N PRO A 553 8.46 -9.91 -0.67
CA PRO A 553 7.64 -8.71 -0.56
C PRO A 553 7.75 -8.06 0.81
N GLU A 554 7.98 -8.85 1.87
CA GLU A 554 8.16 -8.36 3.23
C GLU A 554 9.33 -7.39 3.36
N LEU A 555 10.39 -7.52 2.54
CA LEU A 555 11.50 -6.56 2.51
C LEU A 555 11.04 -5.16 2.07
N ILE A 556 10.03 -5.08 1.20
CA ILE A 556 9.46 -3.81 0.76
C ILE A 556 8.49 -3.28 1.82
N TYR A 557 7.60 -4.13 2.35
CA TYR A 557 6.62 -3.74 3.37
C TYR A 557 7.29 -3.23 4.65
N ASP A 558 8.37 -3.87 5.08
CA ASP A 558 9.12 -3.46 6.28
C ASP A 558 10.10 -2.30 6.01
N GLY A 559 10.20 -1.87 4.74
CA GLY A 559 10.93 -0.66 4.34
C GLY A 559 12.44 -0.82 4.24
N HIS A 560 12.91 -1.99 3.89
CA HIS A 560 14.33 -2.28 3.70
C HIS A 560 14.85 -1.97 2.29
N VAL A 561 13.98 -1.73 1.30
CA VAL A 561 14.37 -1.56 -0.11
C VAL A 561 14.41 -0.08 -0.49
N TYR A 562 15.51 0.33 -1.11
CA TYR A 562 15.76 1.71 -1.54
C TYR A 562 16.36 1.74 -2.95
N ILE A 563 16.13 2.84 -3.66
CA ILE A 563 16.81 3.19 -4.91
C ILE A 563 17.73 4.35 -4.60
N ALA A 564 19.03 4.23 -4.97
CA ALA A 564 19.97 5.33 -4.88
C ALA A 564 19.69 6.36 -5.98
N MET A 565 19.78 7.62 -5.62
CA MET A 565 19.61 8.74 -6.55
C MET A 565 20.96 9.46 -6.72
N PRO A 566 21.84 9.00 -7.64
CA PRO A 566 23.08 9.70 -7.94
C PRO A 566 22.77 11.02 -8.66
N PRO A 567 23.68 12.02 -8.61
CA PRO A 567 23.49 13.26 -9.35
C PRO A 567 23.62 13.01 -10.86
N LEU A 568 22.77 13.70 -11.62
CA LEU A 568 22.84 13.69 -13.09
C LEU A 568 23.91 14.64 -13.64
N TYR A 569 24.22 15.70 -12.90
CA TYR A 569 25.12 16.75 -13.35
C TYR A 569 26.12 17.16 -12.28
N LYS A 570 27.35 17.45 -12.73
CA LYS A 570 28.37 18.16 -11.98
C LYS A 570 28.57 19.52 -12.61
N VAL A 571 28.51 20.56 -11.81
CA VAL A 571 28.71 21.93 -12.23
C VAL A 571 29.96 22.47 -11.56
N VAL A 572 30.91 22.93 -12.35
CA VAL A 572 32.17 23.51 -11.90
C VAL A 572 32.16 25.00 -12.28
N PRO A 573 31.86 25.90 -11.33
CA PRO A 573 31.93 27.35 -11.60
C PRO A 573 33.39 27.79 -11.73
N LYS A 574 33.66 28.85 -12.52
CA LYS A 574 35.02 29.42 -12.64
C LYS A 574 35.58 29.96 -11.31
N ARG A 575 34.69 30.33 -10.38
CA ARG A 575 35.04 30.74 -9.01
C ARG A 575 33.95 30.18 -8.07
N GLY A 576 34.38 29.43 -7.04
CA GLY A 576 33.51 28.80 -6.06
C GLY A 576 33.69 27.29 -6.00
N GLU A 577 32.88 26.62 -5.22
CA GLU A 577 32.94 25.17 -5.02
C GLU A 577 32.12 24.44 -6.09
N GLU A 578 32.54 23.24 -6.43
CA GLU A 578 31.81 22.30 -7.28
C GLU A 578 30.45 21.96 -6.67
N ARG A 579 29.44 21.78 -7.54
CA ARG A 579 28.09 21.39 -7.11
C ARG A 579 27.56 20.23 -7.93
N TYR A 580 26.84 19.34 -7.26
CA TYR A 580 26.13 18.24 -7.86
C TYR A 580 24.65 18.59 -7.95
N LEU A 581 24.02 18.32 -9.10
CA LEU A 581 22.61 18.55 -9.36
C LEU A 581 21.95 17.22 -9.73
N TYR A 582 20.79 16.96 -9.16
CA TYR A 582 20.17 15.65 -9.18
C TYR A 582 19.08 15.50 -10.24
N ASP A 583 18.59 16.61 -10.81
CA ASP A 583 17.57 16.62 -11.85
C ASP A 583 17.74 17.80 -12.83
N ASP A 584 17.00 17.76 -13.94
CA ASP A 584 17.01 18.80 -14.98
C ASP A 584 16.45 20.13 -14.46
N LYS A 585 15.51 20.08 -13.52
CA LYS A 585 14.93 21.27 -12.92
C LYS A 585 15.95 22.05 -12.11
N ALA A 586 16.74 21.34 -11.29
CA ALA A 586 17.84 21.94 -10.55
C ALA A 586 18.90 22.55 -11.49
N LEU A 587 19.17 21.90 -12.64
CA LEU A 587 20.06 22.44 -13.66
C LEU A 587 19.50 23.73 -14.29
N GLU A 588 18.23 23.78 -14.59
CA GLU A 588 17.57 24.97 -15.14
C GLU A 588 17.55 26.13 -14.15
N GLU A 589 17.25 25.86 -12.89
CA GLU A 589 17.31 26.86 -11.81
C GLU A 589 18.73 27.39 -11.61
N TYR A 590 19.72 26.50 -11.68
CA TYR A 590 21.13 26.89 -11.60
C TYR A 590 21.53 27.77 -12.80
N LYS A 591 21.16 27.42 -14.02
CA LYS A 591 21.39 28.22 -15.24
C LYS A 591 20.75 29.60 -15.15
N LYS A 592 19.56 29.73 -14.59
CA LYS A 592 18.86 31.01 -14.39
C LYS A 592 19.58 31.92 -13.39
N SER A 593 20.18 31.34 -12.36
CA SER A 593 20.87 32.08 -11.29
C SER A 593 22.35 32.38 -11.60
N HIS A 594 22.97 31.67 -12.55
CA HIS A 594 24.39 31.74 -12.89
C HIS A 594 24.56 31.85 -14.41
N ALA A 595 24.46 33.06 -14.96
CA ALA A 595 24.58 33.29 -16.40
C ALA A 595 26.01 32.98 -16.92
N GLY A 596 26.20 31.77 -17.44
CA GLY A 596 27.22 31.49 -18.47
C GLY A 596 28.65 31.14 -18.03
N ASP A 597 29.02 31.15 -16.75
CA ASP A 597 30.40 31.03 -16.31
C ASP A 597 30.75 29.73 -15.54
N PHE A 598 30.25 28.59 -16.02
CA PHE A 598 30.53 27.29 -15.43
C PHE A 598 30.77 26.20 -16.49
N THR A 599 31.48 25.15 -16.11
CA THR A 599 31.61 23.92 -16.90
C THR A 599 30.59 22.91 -16.40
N LEU A 600 29.82 22.32 -17.33
CA LEU A 600 28.83 21.30 -17.04
C LEU A 600 29.34 19.94 -17.47
N GLN A 601 29.34 18.97 -16.57
CA GLN A 601 29.54 17.56 -16.88
C GLN A 601 28.22 16.81 -16.60
N ARG A 602 27.70 16.08 -17.59
CA ARG A 602 26.58 15.16 -17.43
C ARG A 602 27.12 13.76 -17.19
N TYR A 603 26.65 13.09 -16.14
CA TYR A 603 26.96 11.69 -15.89
C TYR A 603 25.93 10.83 -16.63
N LYS A 604 26.40 9.90 -17.45
CA LYS A 604 25.54 8.91 -18.15
C LYS A 604 25.43 7.60 -17.38
N GLY A 605 26.40 7.31 -16.53
CA GLY A 605 26.41 6.14 -15.70
C GLY A 605 27.36 6.26 -14.52
N LEU A 606 27.16 5.42 -13.51
CA LEU A 606 27.96 5.35 -12.28
C LEU A 606 29.43 5.03 -12.52
N GLY A 607 29.72 4.35 -13.63
CA GLY A 607 31.10 4.04 -14.04
C GLY A 607 31.92 5.26 -14.45
N GLU A 608 31.30 6.42 -14.67
CA GLU A 608 31.98 7.69 -14.97
C GLU A 608 32.41 8.46 -13.69
N MET A 609 31.93 8.00 -12.52
CA MET A 609 32.28 8.58 -11.23
C MET A 609 33.51 7.84 -10.65
N ASP A 610 34.44 8.60 -10.13
CA ASP A 610 35.51 8.05 -9.30
C ASP A 610 35.01 7.67 -7.90
N ALA A 611 35.83 6.99 -7.12
CA ALA A 611 35.47 6.48 -5.80
C ALA A 611 35.09 7.57 -4.80
N ASP A 612 35.75 8.71 -4.86
CA ASP A 612 35.52 9.83 -3.93
C ASP A 612 34.23 10.55 -4.29
N GLN A 613 33.97 10.78 -5.59
CA GLN A 613 32.69 11.35 -6.07
C GLN A 613 31.51 10.47 -5.70
N LEU A 614 31.65 9.15 -5.89
CA LEU A 614 30.59 8.20 -5.56
C LEU A 614 30.33 8.14 -4.04
N TRP A 615 31.39 8.27 -3.23
CA TRP A 615 31.25 8.40 -1.79
C TRP A 615 30.49 9.66 -1.41
N GLU A 616 30.95 10.82 -1.89
CA GLU A 616 30.36 12.11 -1.51
C GLU A 616 28.91 12.28 -1.89
N THR A 617 28.49 11.69 -3.01
CA THR A 617 27.16 11.93 -3.58
C THR A 617 26.15 10.83 -3.32
N THR A 618 26.60 9.55 -3.23
CA THR A 618 25.69 8.40 -3.32
C THR A 618 25.87 7.39 -2.18
N LEU A 619 27.08 7.22 -1.65
CA LEU A 619 27.34 6.21 -0.62
C LEU A 619 27.34 6.80 0.80
N ASN A 620 27.76 8.06 0.98
CA ASN A 620 27.84 8.69 2.29
C ASN A 620 26.46 8.93 2.89
N PRO A 621 26.14 8.34 4.06
CA PRO A 621 24.83 8.49 4.71
C PRO A 621 24.40 9.94 5.00
N GLU A 622 25.37 10.86 5.14
CA GLU A 622 25.09 12.26 5.47
C GLU A 622 24.62 13.08 4.25
N ASN A 623 25.06 12.71 3.04
CA ASN A 623 24.87 13.54 1.84
C ASN A 623 23.99 12.88 0.78
N ARG A 624 23.88 11.54 0.80
CA ARG A 624 23.18 10.76 -0.23
C ARG A 624 21.68 10.98 -0.21
N VAL A 625 21.06 10.84 -1.36
CA VAL A 625 19.60 10.78 -1.54
C VAL A 625 19.20 9.35 -1.84
N LEU A 626 18.32 8.77 -1.03
CA LEU A 626 17.73 7.46 -1.25
C LEU A 626 16.21 7.61 -1.37
N LYS A 627 15.64 6.98 -2.40
CA LYS A 627 14.19 6.86 -2.56
C LYS A 627 13.76 5.51 -1.99
N ARG A 628 12.93 5.52 -0.93
CA ARG A 628 12.37 4.30 -0.37
C ARG A 628 11.34 3.73 -1.32
N VAL A 629 11.37 2.42 -1.50
CA VAL A 629 10.36 1.69 -2.28
C VAL A 629 9.21 1.34 -1.35
N GLU A 630 8.00 1.71 -1.74
CA GLU A 630 6.78 1.47 -0.98
C GLU A 630 5.71 0.87 -1.90
N ILE A 631 4.93 -0.05 -1.36
CA ILE A 631 3.75 -0.60 -2.03
C ILE A 631 2.54 0.09 -1.43
N GLU A 632 1.95 1.03 -2.19
CA GLU A 632 0.77 1.78 -1.75
C GLU A 632 -0.49 0.90 -1.78
N ASP A 633 -0.61 0.03 -2.77
CA ASP A 633 -1.70 -0.92 -2.94
C ASP A 633 -1.16 -2.23 -3.52
N ALA A 634 -1.28 -3.34 -2.76
CA ALA A 634 -0.70 -4.62 -3.13
C ALA A 634 -1.36 -5.23 -4.37
N ARG A 635 -2.68 -5.00 -4.56
CA ARG A 635 -3.40 -5.50 -5.71
C ARG A 635 -2.97 -4.76 -6.98
N MET A 636 -2.97 -3.43 -6.95
CA MET A 636 -2.50 -2.63 -8.07
C MET A 636 -1.04 -2.92 -8.41
N ALA A 637 -0.18 -3.08 -7.40
CA ALA A 637 1.22 -3.46 -7.60
C ALA A 637 1.34 -4.82 -8.31
N SER A 638 0.50 -5.81 -7.95
CA SER A 638 0.48 -7.12 -8.61
C SER A 638 -0.03 -7.01 -10.05
N GLU A 639 -1.15 -6.31 -10.28
CA GLU A 639 -1.73 -6.11 -11.61
C GLU A 639 -0.75 -5.38 -12.55
N VAL A 640 -0.11 -4.32 -12.08
CA VAL A 640 0.89 -3.57 -12.86
C VAL A 640 2.14 -4.40 -13.12
N THR A 641 2.59 -5.20 -12.15
CA THR A 641 3.73 -6.10 -12.33
C THR A 641 3.42 -7.17 -13.39
N GLU A 642 2.26 -7.81 -13.31
CA GLU A 642 1.81 -8.79 -14.31
C GLU A 642 1.64 -8.14 -15.69
N LEU A 643 1.01 -6.96 -15.76
CA LEU A 643 0.79 -6.21 -16.98
C LEU A 643 2.11 -5.84 -17.67
N LEU A 644 3.07 -5.30 -16.93
CA LEU A 644 4.33 -4.80 -17.50
C LEU A 644 5.37 -5.90 -17.71
N MET A 645 5.44 -6.86 -16.80
CA MET A 645 6.49 -7.88 -16.78
C MET A 645 6.00 -9.28 -17.18
N GLY A 646 4.69 -9.52 -17.22
CA GLY A 646 4.06 -10.77 -17.62
C GLY A 646 4.26 -11.15 -19.10
N SER A 647 3.69 -12.28 -19.54
CA SER A 647 3.84 -12.80 -20.90
C SER A 647 2.98 -12.07 -21.93
N ASP A 648 1.87 -11.45 -21.51
CA ASP A 648 0.89 -10.84 -22.40
C ASP A 648 1.37 -9.50 -22.99
N VAL A 649 1.42 -9.44 -24.32
CA VAL A 649 1.91 -8.25 -25.05
C VAL A 649 0.81 -7.21 -25.30
N PRO A 650 -0.42 -7.57 -25.70
CA PRO A 650 -1.45 -6.59 -26.05
C PRO A 650 -1.83 -5.63 -24.91
N PRO A 651 -2.07 -6.10 -23.67
CA PRO A 651 -2.37 -5.20 -22.55
C PRO A 651 -1.22 -4.24 -22.24
N ARG A 652 0.03 -4.73 -22.27
CA ARG A 652 1.23 -3.91 -22.09
C ARG A 652 1.36 -2.82 -23.15
N LYS A 653 1.10 -3.17 -24.43
CA LYS A 653 1.14 -2.21 -25.52
C LYS A 653 0.10 -1.12 -25.33
N LYS A 654 -1.10 -1.49 -24.90
CA LYS A 654 -2.18 -0.52 -24.59
C LYS A 654 -1.76 0.41 -23.44
N PHE A 655 -1.25 -0.16 -22.34
CA PHE A 655 -0.77 0.63 -21.19
C PHE A 655 0.28 1.67 -21.60
N ILE A 656 1.28 1.27 -22.40
CA ILE A 656 2.31 2.18 -22.91
C ILE A 656 1.70 3.29 -23.77
N TYR A 657 0.69 2.97 -24.56
CA TYR A 657 -0.02 3.97 -25.38
C TYR A 657 -0.82 4.95 -24.51
N ASP A 658 -1.54 4.45 -23.54
CA ASP A 658 -2.42 5.24 -22.68
C ASP A 658 -1.64 6.18 -21.73
N HIS A 659 -0.35 5.87 -21.47
CA HIS A 659 0.53 6.66 -20.58
C HIS A 659 1.72 7.29 -21.33
N ALA A 660 1.63 7.38 -22.64
CA ALA A 660 2.73 7.94 -23.47
C ALA A 660 3.03 9.41 -23.11
N ASP A 661 2.01 10.16 -22.71
CA ASP A 661 2.13 11.58 -22.34
C ASP A 661 2.81 11.77 -20.94
N GLU A 662 2.88 10.72 -20.14
CA GLU A 662 3.51 10.76 -18.82
C GLU A 662 5.00 10.36 -18.90
N ALA A 663 5.45 9.83 -20.04
CA ALA A 663 6.81 9.34 -20.22
C ALA A 663 7.78 10.51 -20.47
N GLU A 664 8.77 10.66 -19.59
CA GLU A 664 9.94 11.50 -19.86
C GLU A 664 10.83 10.75 -20.87
N ILE A 665 10.78 11.17 -22.14
CA ILE A 665 11.61 10.57 -23.20
C ILE A 665 12.88 11.41 -23.30
N ASP A 666 14.02 10.81 -23.06
CA ASP A 666 15.33 11.40 -23.36
C ASP A 666 15.54 11.30 -24.90
N ALA A 667 15.16 12.38 -25.64
CA ALA A 667 15.21 12.46 -27.09
C ALA A 667 16.51 13.11 -27.58
#